data_3344f3f65636b5ef7e7f199a469677cf
#
_entry.id   3344f3f65636b5ef7e7f199a469677cf
#
_cell.length_a   1.000
_cell.length_b   1.000
_cell.length_c   1.000
_cell.angle_alpha   90.00
_cell.angle_beta   90.00
_cell.angle_gamma   90.00
#
_symmetry.space_group_name_H-M   'P 1'
#
loop_
_entity.id
_entity.type
_entity.pdbx_description
1 polymer ?
#
loop_
_entity_poly.entity_id
_entity_poly.type
_entity_poly.pdbx_seq_one_letter_code
_entity_poly.pdbx_strand_id
1 'polypeptide(L)'
;VGFAQQQTPPIPTDPNVRIGKLDNGLTYYIRHNELPEKRADFYIAQKVGSILEEDNQRGLAHFLEHMCFNGTKNFPDKTLIQYLESIGVKFGENLNAYTSIDETVYNISNVPVIRDGVVDSCLLILHDWADDLTLDPKEIDSERGVIHEEWRTSTNAMMRMYEKALPTLYPESKYAYRLPIGIMEVVDNFPYQALRDYYEKWYRPDQQGIVVVGDIDVDKIEAKIKKIFSPIKMPDNPAEREYFQVPDNKETIVAIETDKEQANPVAYLCYKHEAIPNEQKGNMDYLVVNYMKSMIENMLNARLNELTQTANPPFIFAQVSDQEFLISKTKDAFTGIVASKEDGIDSAITAIVREIERVHKFGFTASEYARAKADYLRMLESAYNERNKVKNGAYVDEYVRHFIDNEPIPGIENEYAIMNQIVPNLSVEMVNSLIPALVTDSNLVVNVFFPEKEGLKVPSKEEILAAVNKVKAETLTAYEDKVSDEPLISEKPQGGKITKQENGPFGSTILTLSNGVRVILKSTDFKADEIRMRAFSPGGSSLFPNDEIININVMNDVASIGGLGNFSNVDLEKVLAGKKASVSASVGGNTEGLSGSCSPKDFETLMQLVYLSFTAPRMDNDAFTSFKNRLQASLANQEANPMTALQDTLQKALYMGHPRTIRMKADMVDKIDYAKVMEMYKDRFKDASDFTFIFVGNIKPEEVEPLIATYLGALPSVNRKETFRDNHIDMRQGDYKNIFSKKLETPKASVLVINNGKCAYTLKNQIMMSMLSQILNIMYTESVREKEGGTYGVSAFGSLTKYPKEKAVLQIYFDTDPAKRAKMTDIILNELNQFVDQGPSAENLNKVKEFMLKKYKENAKENSYWVNILGEYFWEGTDMNTGYTNTVNSITAKDLQEFTKALLEQNNRVEVSMTSEETK
;
A
#
# COMPACT_ATOMS: atom_id res chain seq x y z
N VAL A 1 -22.24 -17.35 -28.17
CA VAL A 1 -22.19 -17.00 -29.58
C VAL A 1 -20.75 -17.14 -30.00
N GLY A 2 -20.43 -18.18 -30.81
CA GLY A 2 -19.11 -18.46 -31.26
C GLY A 2 -18.56 -17.30 -32.10
N PHE A 3 -17.50 -16.68 -31.65
CA PHE A 3 -16.67 -15.87 -32.51
C PHE A 3 -15.94 -16.86 -33.42
N ALA A 4 -16.29 -16.82 -34.70
CA ALA A 4 -15.56 -17.53 -35.72
C ALA A 4 -14.09 -17.14 -35.63
N GLN A 5 -13.24 -18.14 -35.58
CA GLN A 5 -11.77 -18.03 -35.50
C GLN A 5 -11.20 -17.30 -36.72
N GLN A 6 -11.21 -15.98 -36.68
CA GLN A 6 -10.13 -15.24 -37.32
C GLN A 6 -9.04 -15.16 -36.23
N GLN A 7 -7.95 -15.87 -36.48
CA GLN A 7 -6.77 -15.78 -35.61
C GLN A 7 -6.31 -14.32 -35.60
N THR A 8 -6.55 -13.61 -34.51
CA THR A 8 -5.96 -12.29 -34.30
C THR A 8 -4.44 -12.44 -34.19
N PRO A 9 -3.68 -11.43 -34.60
CA PRO A 9 -2.23 -11.49 -34.53
C PRO A 9 -1.75 -11.77 -33.12
N PRO A 10 -0.65 -12.51 -32.95
CA PRO A 10 -0.05 -12.72 -31.64
C PRO A 10 0.51 -11.40 -31.07
N ILE A 11 0.47 -11.27 -29.75
CA ILE A 11 1.13 -10.17 -29.06
C ILE A 11 2.64 -10.41 -29.14
N PRO A 12 3.45 -9.41 -29.58
CA PRO A 12 4.90 -9.56 -29.59
C PRO A 12 5.42 -9.67 -28.13
N THR A 13 6.53 -10.38 -27.98
CA THR A 13 7.26 -10.44 -26.70
C THR A 13 8.34 -9.37 -26.70
N ASP A 14 8.55 -8.73 -25.55
CA ASP A 14 9.63 -7.75 -25.37
C ASP A 14 10.97 -8.36 -25.78
N PRO A 15 11.70 -7.78 -26.74
CA PRO A 15 12.98 -8.32 -27.17
C PRO A 15 14.11 -8.20 -26.13
N ASN A 16 13.91 -7.44 -25.07
CA ASN A 16 14.93 -7.18 -24.07
C ASN A 16 14.96 -8.20 -22.92
N VAL A 17 14.02 -9.13 -22.89
CA VAL A 17 14.03 -10.23 -21.93
C VAL A 17 14.44 -11.53 -22.64
N ARG A 18 15.35 -12.26 -22.00
CA ARG A 18 15.71 -13.61 -22.46
C ARG A 18 14.89 -14.63 -21.68
N ILE A 19 14.11 -15.40 -22.40
CA ILE A 19 13.27 -16.46 -21.84
C ILE A 19 13.82 -17.79 -22.34
N GLY A 20 13.96 -18.75 -21.42
CA GLY A 20 14.41 -20.10 -21.77
C GLY A 20 13.75 -21.14 -20.90
N LYS A 21 13.87 -22.38 -21.34
CA LYS A 21 13.37 -23.55 -20.62
C LYS A 21 14.43 -24.65 -20.64
N LEU A 22 14.77 -25.14 -19.46
CA LEU A 22 15.73 -26.26 -19.32
C LEU A 22 15.06 -27.59 -19.68
N ASP A 23 15.86 -28.60 -19.98
CA ASP A 23 15.37 -29.95 -20.32
C ASP A 23 14.53 -30.57 -19.20
N ASN A 24 14.80 -30.19 -17.94
CA ASN A 24 14.02 -30.65 -16.79
C ASN A 24 12.67 -29.90 -16.60
N GLY A 25 12.39 -28.90 -17.46
CA GLY A 25 11.14 -28.15 -17.42
C GLY A 25 11.19 -26.80 -16.71
N LEU A 26 12.29 -26.47 -16.05
CA LEU A 26 12.42 -25.16 -15.37
C LEU A 26 12.48 -24.04 -16.38
N THR A 27 11.69 -23.00 -16.14
CA THR A 27 11.65 -21.78 -16.97
C THR A 27 12.52 -20.67 -16.33
N TYR A 28 13.17 -19.85 -17.16
CA TYR A 28 13.92 -18.71 -16.65
C TYR A 28 13.70 -17.47 -17.49
N TYR A 29 13.82 -16.32 -16.82
CA TYR A 29 13.72 -14.96 -17.39
C TYR A 29 14.93 -14.19 -16.94
N ILE A 30 15.63 -13.56 -17.89
CA ILE A 30 16.82 -12.76 -17.57
C ILE A 30 16.72 -11.45 -18.32
N ARG A 31 16.88 -10.35 -17.61
CA ARG A 31 16.89 -9.02 -18.23
C ARG A 31 17.99 -8.17 -17.63
N HIS A 32 18.77 -7.52 -18.50
CA HIS A 32 19.68 -6.46 -18.10
C HIS A 32 18.91 -5.17 -17.86
N ASN A 33 19.11 -4.52 -16.71
CA ASN A 33 18.57 -3.23 -16.35
C ASN A 33 19.44 -2.60 -15.26
N GLU A 34 19.64 -1.29 -15.32
CA GLU A 34 20.60 -0.57 -14.44
C GLU A 34 19.91 0.35 -13.41
N LEU A 35 18.66 0.08 -13.04
CA LEU A 35 17.95 0.86 -12.04
C LEU A 35 17.40 -0.05 -10.91
N PRO A 36 18.02 0.01 -9.71
CA PRO A 36 19.25 0.78 -9.36
C PRO A 36 20.52 0.21 -10.02
N GLU A 37 21.51 1.08 -10.26
CA GLU A 37 22.82 0.66 -10.77
C GLU A 37 23.50 -0.34 -9.82
N LYS A 38 24.19 -1.33 -10.39
CA LYS A 38 24.97 -2.33 -9.64
C LYS A 38 24.12 -3.15 -8.66
N ARG A 39 22.84 -3.29 -8.97
CA ARG A 39 21.88 -4.08 -8.21
C ARG A 39 21.21 -5.10 -9.12
N ALA A 40 20.78 -6.19 -8.54
CA ALA A 40 19.93 -7.16 -9.23
C ALA A 40 18.92 -7.78 -8.27
N ASP A 41 17.80 -8.21 -8.84
CA ASP A 41 16.74 -8.94 -8.17
C ASP A 41 16.78 -10.41 -8.61
N PHE A 42 16.65 -11.32 -7.65
CA PHE A 42 16.65 -12.77 -7.86
C PHE A 42 15.35 -13.34 -7.29
N TYR A 43 14.52 -13.91 -8.16
CA TYR A 43 13.23 -14.47 -7.78
C TYR A 43 13.12 -15.92 -8.21
N ILE A 44 12.43 -16.71 -7.38
CA ILE A 44 11.90 -18.01 -7.80
C ILE A 44 10.39 -18.00 -7.56
N ALA A 45 9.64 -18.27 -8.61
CA ALA A 45 8.19 -18.39 -8.58
C ALA A 45 7.79 -19.86 -8.71
N GLN A 46 6.81 -20.28 -7.89
CA GLN A 46 6.30 -21.64 -7.86
C GLN A 46 4.81 -21.62 -8.26
N LYS A 47 4.43 -22.43 -9.23
CA LYS A 47 3.00 -22.70 -9.52
C LYS A 47 2.42 -23.65 -8.48
N VAL A 48 2.70 -23.40 -7.23
CA VAL A 48 2.45 -24.26 -6.08
C VAL A 48 1.95 -23.40 -4.94
N GLY A 49 0.81 -23.75 -4.37
CA GLY A 49 0.24 -23.03 -3.25
C GLY A 49 -0.62 -23.92 -2.37
N SER A 50 -1.39 -23.32 -1.50
CA SER A 50 -2.19 -24.06 -0.52
C SER A 50 -3.26 -24.96 -1.15
N ILE A 51 -3.70 -24.67 -2.36
CA ILE A 51 -4.70 -25.50 -3.06
C ILE A 51 -4.22 -26.93 -3.30
N LEU A 52 -2.91 -27.16 -3.32
CA LEU A 52 -2.31 -28.48 -3.54
C LEU A 52 -2.14 -29.29 -2.25
N GLU A 53 -2.45 -28.72 -1.10
CA GLU A 53 -2.41 -29.42 0.17
C GLU A 53 -3.47 -30.51 0.25
N GLU A 54 -3.12 -31.63 0.90
CA GLU A 54 -4.11 -32.58 1.39
C GLU A 54 -4.76 -32.04 2.68
N ASP A 55 -5.86 -32.66 3.13
CA ASP A 55 -6.57 -32.17 4.33
C ASP A 55 -5.69 -32.18 5.58
N ASN A 56 -4.80 -33.17 5.70
CA ASN A 56 -3.84 -33.26 6.81
C ASN A 56 -2.63 -32.31 6.64
N GLN A 57 -2.59 -31.56 5.55
CA GLN A 57 -1.50 -30.64 5.23
C GLN A 57 -1.94 -29.17 5.25
N ARG A 58 -3.14 -28.87 5.72
CA ARG A 58 -3.70 -27.50 5.69
C ARG A 58 -2.83 -26.53 6.48
N GLY A 59 -2.18 -25.63 5.74
CA GLY A 59 -1.20 -24.65 6.24
C GLY A 59 0.26 -24.99 5.89
N LEU A 60 0.54 -26.18 5.33
CA LEU A 60 1.90 -26.60 5.08
C LEU A 60 2.55 -25.92 3.87
N ALA A 61 1.77 -25.42 2.91
CA ALA A 61 2.34 -24.59 1.84
C ALA A 61 3.02 -23.34 2.41
N HIS A 62 2.35 -22.68 3.33
CA HIS A 62 2.87 -21.51 4.03
C HIS A 62 3.98 -21.88 5.03
N PHE A 63 3.81 -22.97 5.73
CA PHE A 63 4.85 -23.47 6.64
C PHE A 63 6.16 -23.74 5.90
N LEU A 64 6.07 -24.32 4.72
CA LEU A 64 7.22 -24.59 3.86
C LEU A 64 7.94 -23.30 3.45
N GLU A 65 7.17 -22.25 3.15
CA GLU A 65 7.74 -20.92 2.89
C GLU A 65 8.62 -20.45 4.04
N HIS A 66 8.16 -20.56 5.27
CA HIS A 66 8.95 -20.22 6.46
C HIS A 66 10.21 -21.08 6.58
N MET A 67 10.11 -22.35 6.25
CA MET A 67 11.26 -23.24 6.34
C MET A 67 12.36 -22.92 5.32
N CYS A 68 12.06 -22.22 4.25
CA CYS A 68 13.05 -21.72 3.30
C CYS A 68 14.08 -20.78 3.94
N PHE A 69 13.74 -20.16 5.06
CA PHE A 69 14.63 -19.30 5.83
C PHE A 69 15.24 -19.97 7.05
N ASN A 70 14.97 -21.26 7.25
CA ASN A 70 15.34 -22.03 8.44
C ASN A 70 16.21 -23.25 8.11
N GLY A 71 17.10 -23.12 7.18
CA GLY A 71 18.09 -24.14 6.85
C GLY A 71 17.89 -24.77 5.49
N THR A 72 18.94 -24.69 4.69
CA THR A 72 19.08 -25.38 3.42
C THR A 72 20.41 -26.13 3.40
N LYS A 73 20.62 -26.99 2.39
CA LYS A 73 21.85 -27.79 2.25
C LYS A 73 23.10 -26.91 2.32
N ASN A 74 23.15 -25.81 1.61
CA ASN A 74 24.33 -24.95 1.54
C ASN A 74 24.30 -23.78 2.55
N PHE A 75 23.16 -23.53 3.17
CA PHE A 75 22.97 -22.47 4.15
C PHE A 75 22.24 -23.02 5.38
N PRO A 76 23.00 -23.72 6.27
CA PRO A 76 22.39 -24.34 7.45
C PRO A 76 21.87 -23.28 8.44
N ASP A 77 20.83 -23.64 9.20
CA ASP A 77 20.21 -22.83 10.25
C ASP A 77 19.79 -21.45 9.73
N LYS A 78 20.31 -20.36 10.29
CA LYS A 78 20.00 -18.97 9.91
C LYS A 78 21.09 -18.34 9.04
N THR A 79 22.03 -19.10 8.55
CA THR A 79 23.19 -18.57 7.82
C THR A 79 22.82 -17.87 6.51
N LEU A 80 21.70 -18.26 5.89
CA LEU A 80 21.18 -17.59 4.69
C LEU A 80 20.85 -16.11 4.97
N ILE A 81 20.06 -15.87 6.01
CA ILE A 81 19.68 -14.51 6.42
C ILE A 81 20.92 -13.71 6.84
N GLN A 82 21.78 -14.32 7.65
CA GLN A 82 23.01 -13.67 8.13
C GLN A 82 23.93 -13.25 6.98
N TYR A 83 24.10 -14.13 6.00
CA TYR A 83 24.89 -13.82 4.82
C TYR A 83 24.31 -12.63 4.05
N LEU A 84 23.02 -12.67 3.74
CA LEU A 84 22.37 -11.61 2.96
C LEU A 84 22.36 -10.27 3.71
N GLU A 85 22.12 -10.30 5.01
CA GLU A 85 22.21 -9.08 5.83
C GLU A 85 23.62 -8.50 5.85
N SER A 86 24.65 -9.35 5.80
CA SER A 86 26.06 -8.91 5.77
C SER A 86 26.42 -8.11 4.52
N ILE A 87 25.66 -8.26 3.44
CA ILE A 87 25.86 -7.52 2.19
C ILE A 87 24.82 -6.41 1.98
N GLY A 88 24.03 -6.10 3.01
CA GLY A 88 23.07 -5.01 2.98
C GLY A 88 21.67 -5.40 2.46
N VAL A 89 21.39 -6.68 2.33
CA VAL A 89 20.05 -7.19 2.01
C VAL A 89 19.26 -7.37 3.30
N LYS A 90 18.25 -6.54 3.50
CA LYS A 90 17.49 -6.51 4.74
C LYS A 90 16.36 -7.53 4.71
N PHE A 91 16.28 -8.35 5.76
CA PHE A 91 15.18 -9.28 5.95
C PHE A 91 13.84 -8.53 6.12
N GLY A 92 12.82 -8.98 5.40
CA GLY A 92 11.51 -8.34 5.39
C GLY A 92 11.33 -7.27 4.32
N GLU A 93 12.36 -6.48 4.00
CA GLU A 93 12.30 -5.44 2.95
C GLU A 93 12.86 -5.94 1.61
N ASN A 94 14.06 -6.53 1.61
CA ASN A 94 14.71 -7.01 0.40
C ASN A 94 14.64 -8.53 0.25
N LEU A 95 14.62 -9.24 1.35
CA LEU A 95 14.49 -10.70 1.40
C LEU A 95 13.11 -11.02 1.95
N ASN A 96 12.27 -11.67 1.15
CA ASN A 96 10.91 -11.94 1.54
C ASN A 96 10.32 -13.09 0.71
N ALA A 97 9.10 -13.47 1.03
CA ALA A 97 8.33 -14.44 0.28
C ALA A 97 6.85 -14.25 0.56
N TYR A 98 6.00 -14.80 -0.29
CA TYR A 98 4.58 -14.93 0.01
C TYR A 98 4.04 -16.26 -0.51
N THR A 99 3.08 -16.81 0.21
CA THR A 99 2.31 -17.98 -0.17
C THR A 99 0.88 -17.59 -0.45
N SER A 100 0.39 -17.94 -1.62
CA SER A 100 -1.01 -17.76 -1.99
C SER A 100 -1.68 -19.12 -2.20
N ILE A 101 -2.90 -19.11 -2.71
CA ILE A 101 -3.67 -20.34 -2.92
C ILE A 101 -3.06 -21.18 -4.05
N ASP A 102 -2.66 -20.53 -5.13
CA ASP A 102 -2.16 -21.19 -6.35
C ASP A 102 -0.70 -20.92 -6.66
N GLU A 103 -0.02 -20.10 -5.87
CA GLU A 103 1.36 -19.70 -6.13
C GLU A 103 2.12 -19.39 -4.86
N THR A 104 3.45 -19.55 -4.92
CA THR A 104 4.39 -19.14 -3.88
C THR A 104 5.58 -18.49 -4.55
N VAL A 105 6.01 -17.32 -4.06
CA VAL A 105 7.11 -16.55 -4.67
C VAL A 105 8.09 -16.13 -3.60
N TYR A 106 9.39 -16.34 -3.89
CA TYR A 106 10.51 -15.99 -3.02
C TYR A 106 11.38 -14.96 -3.72
N ASN A 107 11.90 -13.98 -2.98
CA ASN A 107 12.71 -12.94 -3.58
C ASN A 107 13.90 -12.50 -2.74
N ILE A 108 14.97 -12.16 -3.45
CA ILE A 108 16.13 -11.45 -2.94
C ILE A 108 16.28 -10.22 -3.84
N SER A 109 15.98 -9.05 -3.30
CA SER A 109 15.86 -7.82 -4.08
C SER A 109 16.96 -6.82 -3.76
N ASN A 110 17.31 -5.98 -4.74
CA ASN A 110 18.31 -4.92 -4.62
C ASN A 110 19.67 -5.41 -4.11
N VAL A 111 20.10 -6.56 -4.62
CA VAL A 111 21.36 -7.19 -4.23
C VAL A 111 22.53 -6.46 -4.88
N PRO A 112 23.60 -6.07 -4.12
CA PRO A 112 24.79 -5.45 -4.69
C PRO A 112 25.62 -6.49 -5.43
N VAL A 113 25.57 -6.46 -6.77
CA VAL A 113 26.14 -7.50 -7.64
C VAL A 113 27.58 -7.28 -8.07
N ILE A 114 28.23 -6.19 -7.65
CA ILE A 114 29.66 -5.95 -7.94
C ILE A 114 30.59 -6.72 -6.97
N ARG A 115 30.07 -7.22 -5.86
CA ARG A 115 30.84 -8.00 -4.90
C ARG A 115 31.08 -9.39 -5.46
N ASP A 116 32.29 -9.90 -5.31
CA ASP A 116 32.64 -11.26 -5.76
C ASP A 116 31.77 -12.32 -5.07
N GLY A 117 31.29 -13.26 -5.85
CA GLY A 117 30.55 -14.42 -5.37
C GLY A 117 29.09 -14.16 -4.99
N VAL A 118 28.62 -12.91 -4.98
CA VAL A 118 27.24 -12.60 -4.56
C VAL A 118 26.22 -13.16 -5.53
N VAL A 119 26.42 -13.03 -6.84
CA VAL A 119 25.51 -13.58 -7.86
C VAL A 119 25.42 -15.11 -7.72
N ASP A 120 26.56 -15.76 -7.58
CA ASP A 120 26.61 -17.24 -7.42
C ASP A 120 25.90 -17.67 -6.14
N SER A 121 26.11 -16.94 -5.05
CA SER A 121 25.43 -17.22 -3.77
C SER A 121 23.92 -17.04 -3.87
N CYS A 122 23.44 -15.98 -4.51
CA CYS A 122 22.01 -15.76 -4.69
C CYS A 122 21.37 -16.85 -5.56
N LEU A 123 22.02 -17.24 -6.66
CA LEU A 123 21.54 -18.35 -7.50
C LEU A 123 21.54 -19.68 -6.74
N LEU A 124 22.54 -19.91 -5.89
CA LEU A 124 22.60 -21.10 -5.04
C LEU A 124 21.47 -21.10 -4.01
N ILE A 125 21.12 -19.95 -3.45
CA ILE A 125 19.97 -19.83 -2.55
C ILE A 125 18.68 -20.19 -3.27
N LEU A 126 18.47 -19.68 -4.48
CA LEU A 126 17.28 -20.04 -5.28
C LEU A 126 17.25 -21.55 -5.57
N HIS A 127 18.39 -22.13 -5.87
CA HIS A 127 18.53 -23.58 -6.08
C HIS A 127 18.13 -24.36 -4.82
N ASP A 128 18.65 -23.96 -3.67
CA ASP A 128 18.35 -24.65 -2.41
C ASP A 128 16.87 -24.52 -2.03
N TRP A 129 16.26 -23.39 -2.30
CA TRP A 129 14.82 -23.25 -2.14
C TRP A 129 14.05 -24.19 -3.07
N ALA A 130 14.53 -24.34 -4.28
CA ALA A 130 13.89 -25.19 -5.29
C ALA A 130 13.92 -26.67 -4.95
N ASP A 131 15.02 -27.20 -4.38
CA ASP A 131 15.28 -28.65 -4.29
C ASP A 131 16.02 -29.12 -3.04
N ASP A 132 16.62 -28.26 -2.26
CA ASP A 132 17.55 -28.66 -1.19
C ASP A 132 17.23 -28.03 0.18
N LEU A 133 15.94 -27.95 0.56
CA LEU A 133 15.58 -27.61 1.94
C LEU A 133 15.94 -28.74 2.90
N THR A 134 16.44 -28.36 4.06
CA THR A 134 16.84 -29.34 5.09
C THR A 134 15.63 -29.93 5.81
N LEU A 135 14.64 -29.09 6.13
CA LEU A 135 13.44 -29.47 6.87
C LEU A 135 13.77 -30.21 8.17
N ASP A 136 14.69 -29.65 8.97
CA ASP A 136 15.13 -30.20 10.23
C ASP A 136 13.97 -30.24 11.23
N PRO A 137 13.69 -31.38 11.88
CA PRO A 137 12.62 -31.49 12.87
C PRO A 137 12.68 -30.46 13.99
N LYS A 138 13.87 -30.10 14.45
CA LYS A 138 14.08 -29.11 15.50
C LYS A 138 13.62 -27.71 15.01
N GLU A 139 13.99 -27.36 13.78
CA GLU A 139 13.60 -26.07 13.18
C GLU A 139 12.11 -26.04 12.86
N ILE A 140 11.52 -27.15 12.43
CA ILE A 140 10.07 -27.29 12.24
C ILE A 140 9.34 -27.04 13.55
N ASP A 141 9.75 -27.70 14.63
CA ASP A 141 9.09 -27.53 15.93
C ASP A 141 9.21 -26.09 16.44
N SER A 142 10.35 -25.46 16.23
CA SER A 142 10.55 -24.04 16.59
C SER A 142 9.65 -23.11 15.80
N GLU A 143 9.42 -23.40 14.51
CA GLU A 143 8.62 -22.54 13.62
C GLU A 143 7.11 -22.68 13.85
N ARG A 144 6.62 -23.77 14.45
CA ARG A 144 5.19 -23.95 14.77
C ARG A 144 4.66 -22.78 15.60
N GLY A 145 5.41 -22.33 16.60
CA GLY A 145 5.08 -21.19 17.44
C GLY A 145 5.01 -19.89 16.63
N VAL A 146 5.94 -19.65 15.74
CA VAL A 146 6.00 -18.45 14.91
C VAL A 146 4.76 -18.34 14.01
N ILE A 147 4.38 -19.42 13.37
CA ILE A 147 3.18 -19.44 12.50
C ILE A 147 1.91 -19.29 13.34
N HIS A 148 1.84 -19.93 14.50
CA HIS A 148 0.71 -19.76 15.41
C HIS A 148 0.53 -18.28 15.80
N GLU A 149 1.64 -17.58 16.12
CA GLU A 149 1.61 -16.15 16.44
C GLU A 149 1.25 -15.30 15.20
N GLU A 150 1.68 -15.68 14.01
CA GLU A 150 1.24 -15.02 12.78
C GLU A 150 -0.28 -15.12 12.60
N TRP A 151 -0.83 -16.31 12.80
CA TRP A 151 -2.29 -16.53 12.78
C TRP A 151 -2.97 -15.59 13.78
N ARG A 152 -2.44 -15.49 15.00
CA ARG A 152 -2.99 -14.64 16.06
C ARG A 152 -3.00 -13.17 15.65
N THR A 153 -1.89 -12.69 15.10
CA THR A 153 -1.70 -11.30 14.69
C THR A 153 -2.57 -10.95 13.47
N SER A 154 -2.68 -11.85 12.51
CA SER A 154 -3.40 -11.62 11.25
C SER A 154 -4.89 -11.90 11.31
N THR A 155 -5.38 -12.59 12.35
CA THR A 155 -6.79 -12.93 12.49
C THR A 155 -7.58 -11.76 13.06
N ASN A 156 -8.52 -11.25 12.28
CA ASN A 156 -9.43 -10.17 12.64
C ASN A 156 -10.86 -10.57 12.29
N ALA A 157 -11.83 -9.67 12.51
CA ALA A 157 -13.23 -9.92 12.25
C ALA A 157 -13.49 -10.39 10.81
N MET A 158 -12.91 -9.68 9.83
CA MET A 158 -13.08 -10.01 8.41
C MET A 158 -12.54 -11.41 8.07
N MET A 159 -11.36 -11.74 8.58
CA MET A 159 -10.75 -13.04 8.35
C MET A 159 -11.56 -14.18 8.96
N ARG A 160 -12.05 -14.00 10.18
CA ARG A 160 -12.91 -15.00 10.83
C ARG A 160 -14.19 -15.26 10.07
N MET A 161 -14.85 -14.18 9.64
CA MET A 161 -16.09 -14.29 8.87
C MET A 161 -15.85 -14.88 7.47
N TYR A 162 -14.78 -14.48 6.85
CA TYR A 162 -14.40 -14.97 5.52
C TYR A 162 -14.16 -16.48 5.52
N GLU A 163 -13.38 -16.96 6.48
CA GLU A 163 -13.12 -18.38 6.64
C GLU A 163 -14.43 -19.19 6.82
N LYS A 164 -15.34 -18.67 7.62
CA LYS A 164 -16.66 -19.31 7.83
C LYS A 164 -17.53 -19.28 6.58
N ALA A 165 -17.43 -18.23 5.76
CA ALA A 165 -18.23 -18.06 4.56
C ALA A 165 -17.75 -18.95 3.40
N LEU A 166 -16.46 -19.30 3.33
CA LEU A 166 -15.87 -20.01 2.20
C LEU A 166 -16.61 -21.28 1.78
N PRO A 167 -17.04 -22.18 2.68
CA PRO A 167 -17.80 -23.36 2.26
C PRO A 167 -19.14 -23.06 1.57
N THR A 168 -19.78 -21.94 1.89
CA THR A 168 -21.00 -21.48 1.23
C THR A 168 -20.68 -20.83 -0.13
N LEU A 169 -19.58 -20.06 -0.20
CA LEU A 169 -19.16 -19.37 -1.41
C LEU A 169 -18.60 -20.34 -2.47
N TYR A 170 -17.98 -21.42 -2.01
CA TYR A 170 -17.34 -22.43 -2.86
C TYR A 170 -17.92 -23.84 -2.59
N PRO A 171 -19.22 -24.05 -2.84
CA PRO A 171 -19.81 -25.37 -2.62
C PRO A 171 -19.14 -26.39 -3.53
N GLU A 172 -18.83 -27.57 -2.97
CA GLU A 172 -18.20 -28.69 -3.69
C GLU A 172 -16.86 -28.36 -4.32
N SER A 173 -16.14 -27.37 -3.76
CA SER A 173 -14.83 -26.93 -4.27
C SER A 173 -13.77 -27.04 -3.18
N LYS A 174 -12.56 -27.44 -3.57
CA LYS A 174 -11.39 -27.49 -2.70
C LYS A 174 -11.03 -26.10 -2.15
N TYR A 175 -11.34 -25.02 -2.90
CA TYR A 175 -11.10 -23.64 -2.45
C TYR A 175 -11.78 -23.31 -1.11
N ALA A 176 -12.86 -24.00 -0.75
CA ALA A 176 -13.57 -23.79 0.51
C ALA A 176 -12.69 -23.95 1.76
N TYR A 177 -11.60 -24.72 1.67
CA TYR A 177 -10.80 -25.14 2.83
C TYR A 177 -9.29 -24.94 2.64
N ARG A 178 -8.85 -24.00 1.81
CA ARG A 178 -7.43 -23.87 1.45
C ARG A 178 -6.86 -22.47 1.61
N LEU A 179 -7.28 -21.74 2.63
CA LEU A 179 -6.56 -20.51 2.97
C LEU A 179 -5.12 -20.83 3.37
N PRO A 180 -4.13 -20.04 2.93
CA PRO A 180 -2.71 -20.36 3.17
C PRO A 180 -2.30 -20.51 4.62
N ILE A 181 -2.89 -19.72 5.53
CA ILE A 181 -2.56 -19.82 6.96
C ILE A 181 -2.90 -21.20 7.53
N GLY A 182 -3.84 -21.93 6.90
CA GLY A 182 -4.28 -23.25 7.32
C GLY A 182 -5.07 -23.24 8.61
N ILE A 183 -5.00 -24.36 9.31
CA ILE A 183 -5.64 -24.51 10.63
C ILE A 183 -4.57 -24.85 11.67
N MET A 184 -4.68 -24.20 12.83
CA MET A 184 -3.64 -24.33 13.87
C MET A 184 -3.54 -25.75 14.42
N GLU A 185 -4.61 -26.53 14.40
CA GLU A 185 -4.59 -27.94 14.77
C GLU A 185 -3.57 -28.73 13.93
N VAL A 186 -3.53 -28.48 12.61
CA VAL A 186 -2.54 -29.10 11.72
C VAL A 186 -1.16 -28.49 11.96
N VAL A 187 -1.04 -27.18 11.99
CA VAL A 187 0.23 -26.48 12.17
C VAL A 187 0.95 -26.94 13.44
N ASP A 188 0.22 -27.09 14.53
CA ASP A 188 0.80 -27.45 15.83
C ASP A 188 1.18 -28.93 15.92
N ASN A 189 0.58 -29.81 15.11
CA ASN A 189 0.64 -31.26 15.32
C ASN A 189 1.07 -32.10 14.12
N PHE A 190 1.27 -31.52 12.93
CA PHE A 190 1.58 -32.34 11.76
C PHE A 190 2.88 -33.14 11.96
N PRO A 191 2.93 -34.42 11.49
CA PRO A 191 4.17 -35.17 11.47
C PRO A 191 5.13 -34.60 10.43
N TYR A 192 6.42 -34.59 10.72
CA TYR A 192 7.44 -34.01 9.83
C TYR A 192 7.34 -34.51 8.39
N GLN A 193 7.01 -35.78 8.22
CA GLN A 193 6.90 -36.41 6.92
C GLN A 193 5.81 -35.73 6.05
N ALA A 194 4.74 -35.23 6.63
CA ALA A 194 3.70 -34.56 5.88
C ALA A 194 4.22 -33.34 5.14
N LEU A 195 5.12 -32.55 5.77
CA LEU A 195 5.76 -31.40 5.15
C LEU A 195 6.74 -31.85 4.05
N ARG A 196 7.54 -32.90 4.30
CA ARG A 196 8.44 -33.45 3.31
C ARG A 196 7.69 -33.96 2.09
N ASP A 197 6.58 -34.66 2.29
CA ASP A 197 5.72 -35.17 1.22
C ASP A 197 5.22 -34.06 0.32
N TYR A 198 4.79 -32.97 0.90
CA TYR A 198 4.34 -31.77 0.16
C TYR A 198 5.48 -31.18 -0.67
N TYR A 199 6.65 -30.99 -0.05
CA TYR A 199 7.81 -30.42 -0.72
C TYR A 199 8.29 -31.28 -1.88
N GLU A 200 8.49 -32.57 -1.66
CA GLU A 200 9.00 -33.56 -2.66
C GLU A 200 8.03 -33.72 -3.82
N LYS A 201 6.72 -33.64 -3.55
CA LYS A 201 5.68 -33.78 -4.57
C LYS A 201 5.58 -32.59 -5.49
N TRP A 202 5.66 -31.38 -4.95
CA TRP A 202 5.25 -30.17 -5.66
C TRP A 202 6.38 -29.22 -6.02
N TYR A 203 7.48 -29.15 -5.24
CA TYR A 203 8.64 -28.32 -5.58
C TYR A 203 9.51 -29.08 -6.59
N ARG A 204 9.21 -28.84 -7.85
CA ARG A 204 9.86 -29.55 -8.96
C ARG A 204 10.01 -28.63 -10.17
N PRO A 205 10.98 -28.88 -11.05
CA PRO A 205 11.37 -27.94 -12.11
C PRO A 205 10.24 -27.51 -13.03
N ASP A 206 9.28 -28.38 -13.37
CA ASP A 206 8.17 -28.04 -14.27
C ASP A 206 7.18 -27.01 -13.69
N GLN A 207 7.23 -26.76 -12.39
CA GLN A 207 6.40 -25.77 -11.69
C GLN A 207 7.18 -24.53 -11.26
N GLN A 208 8.45 -24.41 -11.65
CA GLN A 208 9.36 -23.40 -11.16
C GLN A 208 9.83 -22.45 -12.25
N GLY A 209 9.85 -21.17 -11.93
CA GLY A 209 10.40 -20.12 -12.79
C GLY A 209 11.40 -19.26 -12.04
N ILE A 210 12.58 -19.09 -12.65
CA ILE A 210 13.63 -18.22 -12.14
C ILE A 210 13.56 -16.88 -12.86
N VAL A 211 13.63 -15.76 -12.13
CA VAL A 211 13.67 -14.42 -12.69
C VAL A 211 14.89 -13.70 -12.15
N VAL A 212 15.73 -13.20 -13.03
CA VAL A 212 16.88 -12.37 -12.68
C VAL A 212 16.84 -11.10 -13.52
N VAL A 213 16.70 -9.98 -12.85
CA VAL A 213 16.68 -8.66 -13.49
C VAL A 213 17.65 -7.74 -12.77
N GLY A 214 18.52 -7.10 -13.50
CA GLY A 214 19.42 -6.12 -12.92
C GLY A 214 20.64 -5.83 -13.75
N ASP A 215 21.62 -5.22 -13.11
CA ASP A 215 22.89 -4.81 -13.72
C ASP A 215 23.84 -6.01 -13.81
N ILE A 216 23.48 -6.93 -14.70
CA ILE A 216 24.16 -8.21 -14.90
C ILE A 216 24.36 -8.51 -16.38
N ASP A 217 25.27 -9.40 -16.69
CA ASP A 217 25.49 -9.94 -18.03
C ASP A 217 24.51 -11.10 -18.27
N VAL A 218 23.62 -10.94 -19.22
CA VAL A 218 22.55 -11.92 -19.51
C VAL A 218 23.13 -13.28 -19.91
N ASP A 219 24.17 -13.32 -20.74
CA ASP A 219 24.77 -14.59 -21.20
C ASP A 219 25.46 -15.33 -20.05
N LYS A 220 26.13 -14.59 -19.17
CA LYS A 220 26.78 -15.19 -17.97
C LYS A 220 25.74 -15.74 -16.99
N ILE A 221 24.68 -15.01 -16.76
CA ILE A 221 23.59 -15.46 -15.87
C ILE A 221 22.93 -16.73 -16.46
N GLU A 222 22.65 -16.74 -17.75
CA GLU A 222 22.07 -17.92 -18.40
C GLU A 222 22.95 -19.15 -18.27
N ALA A 223 24.25 -19.00 -18.47
CA ALA A 223 25.21 -20.08 -18.28
C ALA A 223 25.22 -20.60 -16.83
N LYS A 224 25.15 -19.70 -15.85
CA LYS A 224 25.08 -20.06 -14.44
C LYS A 224 23.79 -20.79 -14.09
N ILE A 225 22.64 -20.33 -14.59
CA ILE A 225 21.35 -20.98 -14.39
C ILE A 225 21.37 -22.40 -14.97
N LYS A 226 21.87 -22.57 -16.19
CA LYS A 226 22.01 -23.90 -16.82
C LYS A 226 22.86 -24.83 -15.98
N LYS A 227 23.99 -24.34 -15.47
CA LYS A 227 24.89 -25.12 -14.63
C LYS A 227 24.28 -25.55 -13.30
N ILE A 228 23.60 -24.60 -12.63
CA ILE A 228 23.10 -24.79 -11.25
C ILE A 228 21.78 -25.57 -11.25
N PHE A 229 20.86 -25.27 -12.16
CA PHE A 229 19.49 -25.81 -12.13
C PHE A 229 19.27 -27.04 -13.03
N SER A 230 20.10 -27.26 -14.06
CA SER A 230 19.93 -28.43 -14.95
C SER A 230 20.08 -29.78 -14.22
N PRO A 231 20.90 -29.89 -13.17
CA PRO A 231 21.01 -31.17 -12.43
C PRO A 231 19.78 -31.56 -11.62
N ILE A 232 18.86 -30.63 -11.38
CA ILE A 232 17.63 -30.92 -10.63
C ILE A 232 16.76 -31.87 -11.44
N LYS A 233 16.37 -32.97 -10.83
CA LYS A 233 15.57 -34.02 -11.48
C LYS A 233 14.10 -33.87 -11.15
N MET A 234 13.25 -34.15 -12.13
CA MET A 234 11.83 -34.37 -11.90
C MET A 234 11.62 -35.62 -11.05
N PRO A 235 10.59 -35.63 -10.17
CA PRO A 235 10.19 -36.87 -9.47
C PRO A 235 9.77 -37.94 -10.46
N ASP A 236 9.94 -39.20 -10.06
CA ASP A 236 9.38 -40.32 -10.80
C ASP A 236 7.86 -40.28 -10.76
N ASN A 237 7.22 -40.48 -11.91
CA ASN A 237 5.75 -40.42 -12.03
C ASN A 237 5.16 -39.15 -11.39
N PRO A 238 5.53 -37.95 -11.87
CA PRO A 238 5.09 -36.71 -11.24
C PRO A 238 3.58 -36.58 -11.26
N ALA A 239 3.00 -36.19 -10.13
CA ALA A 239 1.58 -35.90 -10.05
C ALA A 239 1.22 -34.74 -10.97
N GLU A 240 0.04 -34.82 -11.60
CA GLU A 240 -0.49 -33.69 -12.38
C GLU A 240 -0.75 -32.49 -11.47
N ARG A 241 -0.31 -31.32 -11.90
CA ARG A 241 -0.70 -30.06 -11.25
C ARG A 241 -2.09 -29.69 -11.72
N GLU A 242 -3.10 -30.18 -11.01
CA GLU A 242 -4.49 -29.96 -11.32
C GLU A 242 -4.90 -28.51 -10.98
N TYR A 243 -5.72 -27.90 -11.86
CA TYR A 243 -6.36 -26.61 -11.62
C TYR A 243 -7.83 -26.86 -11.31
N PHE A 244 -8.21 -26.69 -10.05
CA PHE A 244 -9.53 -27.02 -9.54
C PHE A 244 -10.57 -26.04 -10.03
N GLN A 245 -11.63 -26.53 -10.68
CA GLN A 245 -12.69 -25.69 -11.23
C GLN A 245 -13.69 -25.27 -10.16
N VAL A 246 -14.32 -24.09 -10.36
CA VAL A 246 -15.36 -23.57 -9.52
C VAL A 246 -16.70 -23.75 -10.26
N PRO A 247 -17.67 -24.48 -9.69
CA PRO A 247 -18.96 -24.68 -10.34
C PRO A 247 -19.75 -23.39 -10.50
N ASP A 248 -20.55 -23.32 -11.56
CA ASP A 248 -21.55 -22.27 -11.72
C ASP A 248 -22.76 -22.53 -10.83
N ASN A 249 -23.52 -21.48 -10.52
CA ASN A 249 -24.78 -21.58 -9.78
C ASN A 249 -25.91 -20.92 -10.54
N LYS A 250 -27.07 -21.56 -10.54
CA LYS A 250 -28.30 -21.01 -11.13
C LYS A 250 -28.98 -20.06 -10.16
N GLU A 251 -29.18 -20.51 -8.93
CA GLU A 251 -29.74 -19.73 -7.85
C GLU A 251 -28.63 -18.88 -7.21
N THR A 252 -28.95 -17.66 -6.82
CA THR A 252 -28.02 -16.78 -6.13
C THR A 252 -27.56 -17.43 -4.83
N ILE A 253 -26.26 -17.52 -4.64
CA ILE A 253 -25.66 -17.96 -3.38
C ILE A 253 -25.56 -16.74 -2.45
N VAL A 254 -26.03 -16.89 -1.21
CA VAL A 254 -25.93 -15.87 -0.17
C VAL A 254 -25.23 -16.45 1.03
N ALA A 255 -24.13 -15.83 1.44
CA ALA A 255 -23.41 -16.15 2.66
C ALA A 255 -23.45 -14.94 3.59
N ILE A 256 -23.96 -15.10 4.78
CA ILE A 256 -24.05 -14.04 5.80
C ILE A 256 -23.30 -14.52 7.03
N GLU A 257 -22.29 -13.76 7.42
CA GLU A 257 -21.49 -14.04 8.61
C GLU A 257 -21.46 -12.81 9.51
N THR A 258 -21.37 -13.05 10.81
CA THR A 258 -21.34 -12.00 11.82
C THR A 258 -20.10 -12.09 12.71
N ASP A 259 -19.69 -10.96 13.26
CA ASP A 259 -18.60 -10.92 14.23
C ASP A 259 -18.77 -9.69 15.15
N LYS A 260 -18.48 -9.89 16.43
CA LYS A 260 -18.59 -8.82 17.44
C LYS A 260 -17.62 -7.68 17.24
N GLU A 261 -16.50 -7.92 16.54
CA GLU A 261 -15.47 -6.93 16.27
C GLU A 261 -15.66 -6.24 14.93
N GLN A 262 -16.68 -6.62 14.15
CA GLN A 262 -17.01 -5.93 12.90
C GLN A 262 -17.76 -4.63 13.19
N ALA A 263 -17.25 -3.51 12.67
CA ALA A 263 -17.84 -2.20 12.91
C ALA A 263 -19.00 -1.90 11.97
N ASN A 264 -18.81 -2.06 10.68
CA ASN A 264 -19.78 -1.71 9.65
C ASN A 264 -20.11 -2.92 8.76
N PRO A 265 -21.35 -3.03 8.28
CA PRO A 265 -21.71 -4.03 7.28
C PRO A 265 -20.93 -3.83 5.97
N VAL A 266 -20.48 -4.92 5.38
CA VAL A 266 -19.84 -4.96 4.07
C VAL A 266 -20.45 -6.09 3.26
N ALA A 267 -20.74 -5.83 2.00
CA ALA A 267 -21.25 -6.85 1.08
C ALA A 267 -20.36 -6.94 -0.18
N TYR A 268 -20.13 -8.17 -0.60
CA TYR A 268 -19.49 -8.51 -1.88
C TYR A 268 -20.53 -9.12 -2.79
N LEU A 269 -20.66 -8.56 -3.99
CA LEU A 269 -21.59 -9.08 -5.01
C LEU A 269 -20.73 -9.53 -6.20
N CYS A 270 -20.65 -10.83 -6.42
CA CYS A 270 -19.77 -11.42 -7.42
C CYS A 270 -20.60 -12.06 -8.52
N TYR A 271 -20.57 -11.45 -9.71
CA TYR A 271 -21.15 -12.03 -10.93
C TYR A 271 -20.09 -12.90 -11.58
N LYS A 272 -20.13 -14.21 -11.33
CA LYS A 272 -19.13 -15.14 -11.85
C LYS A 272 -19.22 -15.28 -13.36
N HIS A 273 -18.09 -15.39 -14.01
CA HIS A 273 -17.98 -15.72 -15.43
C HIS A 273 -16.68 -16.50 -15.67
N GLU A 274 -16.55 -17.06 -16.85
CA GLU A 274 -15.38 -17.85 -17.18
C GLU A 274 -14.11 -16.97 -17.20
N ALA A 275 -13.05 -17.49 -16.60
CA ALA A 275 -11.71 -16.94 -16.74
C ALA A 275 -11.20 -17.17 -18.17
N ILE A 276 -10.46 -16.22 -18.73
CA ILE A 276 -9.84 -16.38 -20.04
C ILE A 276 -8.75 -17.45 -19.94
N PRO A 277 -8.80 -18.53 -20.74
CA PRO A 277 -7.75 -19.53 -20.72
C PRO A 277 -6.37 -18.97 -21.04
N ASN A 278 -5.34 -19.50 -20.37
CA ASN A 278 -3.96 -19.01 -20.54
C ASN A 278 -3.51 -19.01 -22.02
N GLU A 279 -3.94 -20.01 -22.80
CA GLU A 279 -3.61 -20.14 -24.22
C GLU A 279 -4.18 -19.00 -25.08
N GLN A 280 -5.20 -18.30 -24.61
CA GLN A 280 -5.84 -17.19 -25.34
C GLN A 280 -5.26 -15.84 -24.96
N LYS A 281 -4.42 -15.77 -23.96
CA LYS A 281 -3.81 -14.51 -23.51
C LYS A 281 -2.69 -14.00 -24.41
N GLY A 282 -2.25 -14.79 -25.35
CA GLY A 282 -1.19 -14.43 -26.30
C GLY A 282 -1.65 -13.66 -27.54
N ASN A 283 -2.93 -13.43 -27.74
CA ASN A 283 -3.49 -12.78 -28.92
C ASN A 283 -3.91 -11.33 -28.64
N MET A 284 -3.90 -10.50 -29.69
CA MET A 284 -4.27 -9.07 -29.60
C MET A 284 -5.65 -8.85 -28.99
N ASP A 285 -6.60 -9.76 -29.20
CA ASP A 285 -7.94 -9.69 -28.60
C ASP A 285 -7.89 -9.58 -27.08
N TYR A 286 -6.91 -10.22 -26.44
CA TYR A 286 -6.74 -10.15 -25.00
C TYR A 286 -6.42 -8.73 -24.51
N LEU A 287 -5.56 -8.01 -25.26
CA LEU A 287 -5.27 -6.61 -24.94
C LEU A 287 -6.51 -5.72 -25.09
N VAL A 288 -7.31 -5.97 -26.12
CA VAL A 288 -8.54 -5.22 -26.38
C VAL A 288 -9.56 -5.47 -25.26
N VAL A 289 -9.76 -6.72 -24.88
CA VAL A 289 -10.69 -7.08 -23.78
C VAL A 289 -10.26 -6.47 -22.46
N ASN A 290 -8.99 -6.54 -22.11
CA ASN A 290 -8.48 -5.92 -20.89
C ASN A 290 -8.67 -4.41 -20.88
N TYR A 291 -8.43 -3.75 -22.01
CA TYR A 291 -8.69 -2.32 -22.15
C TYR A 291 -10.17 -2.00 -21.92
N MET A 292 -11.07 -2.73 -22.56
CA MET A 292 -12.51 -2.51 -22.40
C MET A 292 -12.99 -2.75 -20.97
N LYS A 293 -12.48 -3.79 -20.31
CA LYS A 293 -12.75 -4.02 -18.88
C LYS A 293 -12.31 -2.85 -18.01
N SER A 294 -11.11 -2.34 -18.26
CA SER A 294 -10.57 -1.17 -17.56
C SER A 294 -11.44 0.07 -17.76
N MET A 295 -11.97 0.28 -18.97
CA MET A 295 -12.89 1.38 -19.25
C MET A 295 -14.20 1.23 -18.47
N ILE A 296 -14.78 0.04 -18.46
CA ILE A 296 -16.04 -0.27 -17.74
C ILE A 296 -15.85 0.00 -16.24
N GLU A 297 -14.76 -0.50 -15.65
CA GLU A 297 -14.46 -0.29 -14.23
C GLU A 297 -14.29 1.19 -13.90
N ASN A 298 -13.50 1.90 -14.69
CA ASN A 298 -13.25 3.34 -14.48
C ASN A 298 -14.56 4.14 -14.53
N MET A 299 -15.37 3.92 -15.57
CA MET A 299 -16.62 4.69 -15.77
C MET A 299 -17.67 4.36 -14.71
N LEU A 300 -17.84 3.11 -14.33
CA LEU A 300 -18.82 2.73 -13.31
C LEU A 300 -18.38 3.20 -11.91
N ASN A 301 -17.10 3.10 -11.60
CA ASN A 301 -16.56 3.62 -10.33
C ASN A 301 -16.73 5.14 -10.23
N ALA A 302 -16.60 5.87 -11.33
CA ALA A 302 -16.87 7.31 -11.35
C ALA A 302 -18.35 7.60 -11.00
N ARG A 303 -19.30 6.84 -11.55
CA ARG A 303 -20.72 6.96 -11.19
C ARG A 303 -20.99 6.65 -9.72
N LEU A 304 -20.35 5.60 -9.18
CA LEU A 304 -20.51 5.21 -7.78
C LEU A 304 -19.93 6.29 -6.85
N ASN A 305 -18.79 6.86 -7.21
CA ASN A 305 -18.22 7.97 -6.46
C ASN A 305 -19.13 9.21 -6.48
N GLU A 306 -19.76 9.51 -7.60
CA GLU A 306 -20.71 10.62 -7.72
C GLU A 306 -21.89 10.46 -6.74
N LEU A 307 -22.37 9.23 -6.54
CA LEU A 307 -23.43 8.94 -5.56
C LEU A 307 -22.99 9.21 -4.13
N THR A 308 -21.72 9.03 -3.80
CA THR A 308 -21.21 9.36 -2.45
C THR A 308 -21.18 10.85 -2.17
N GLN A 309 -21.33 11.70 -3.19
CA GLN A 309 -21.36 13.16 -3.05
C GLN A 309 -22.77 13.72 -2.95
N THR A 310 -23.81 12.89 -3.02
CA THR A 310 -25.19 13.31 -2.81
C THR A 310 -25.51 13.48 -1.31
N ALA A 311 -26.48 14.32 -0.96
CA ALA A 311 -26.80 14.64 0.43
C ALA A 311 -27.14 13.41 1.28
N ASN A 312 -27.83 12.43 0.70
CA ASN A 312 -28.14 11.14 1.35
C ASN A 312 -27.49 9.99 0.58
N PRO A 313 -26.18 9.74 0.78
CA PRO A 313 -25.51 8.69 0.04
C PRO A 313 -26.06 7.33 0.44
N PRO A 314 -26.27 6.43 -0.54
CA PRO A 314 -26.88 5.12 -0.25
C PRO A 314 -25.89 4.15 0.41
N PHE A 315 -24.60 4.50 0.44
CA PHE A 315 -23.53 3.70 1.04
C PHE A 315 -22.41 4.62 1.52
N ILE A 316 -21.57 4.10 2.41
CA ILE A 316 -20.34 4.78 2.83
C ILE A 316 -19.31 4.72 1.70
N PHE A 317 -19.23 3.54 1.05
CA PHE A 317 -18.25 3.25 0.01
C PHE A 317 -18.85 2.21 -0.95
N ALA A 318 -18.53 2.34 -2.24
CA ALA A 318 -18.86 1.34 -3.25
C ALA A 318 -17.78 1.33 -4.35
N GLN A 319 -17.46 0.15 -4.84
CA GLN A 319 -16.47 -0.04 -5.89
C GLN A 319 -16.79 -1.30 -6.69
N VAL A 320 -16.43 -1.31 -7.98
CA VAL A 320 -16.51 -2.48 -8.84
C VAL A 320 -15.17 -2.77 -9.49
N SER A 321 -14.92 -4.04 -9.74
CA SER A 321 -13.77 -4.52 -10.51
C SER A 321 -14.06 -5.88 -11.11
N ASP A 322 -13.46 -6.18 -12.26
CA ASP A 322 -13.48 -7.53 -12.82
C ASP A 322 -12.14 -8.20 -12.52
N GLN A 323 -12.18 -9.29 -11.79
CA GLN A 323 -10.98 -9.98 -11.29
C GLN A 323 -11.28 -11.45 -11.00
N GLU A 324 -10.32 -12.17 -10.48
CA GLU A 324 -10.56 -13.53 -9.99
C GLU A 324 -11.73 -13.54 -8.98
N PHE A 325 -12.55 -14.60 -9.05
CA PHE A 325 -13.61 -14.80 -8.07
C PHE A 325 -13.00 -15.10 -6.70
N LEU A 326 -12.94 -14.06 -5.85
CA LEU A 326 -12.39 -14.10 -4.49
C LEU A 326 -10.98 -14.73 -4.47
N ILE A 327 -10.84 -15.97 -4.04
CA ILE A 327 -9.54 -16.64 -3.92
C ILE A 327 -9.23 -17.65 -5.03
N SER A 328 -10.12 -17.82 -6.01
CA SER A 328 -9.99 -18.87 -7.02
C SER A 328 -9.42 -18.38 -8.34
N LYS A 329 -8.31 -18.96 -8.76
CA LYS A 329 -7.66 -18.69 -10.04
C LYS A 329 -8.50 -19.11 -11.26
N THR A 330 -9.33 -20.11 -11.11
CA THR A 330 -10.01 -20.79 -12.22
C THR A 330 -11.36 -20.17 -12.58
N LYS A 331 -11.79 -19.18 -11.85
CA LYS A 331 -13.06 -18.47 -12.10
C LYS A 331 -12.86 -16.97 -11.89
N ASP A 332 -13.38 -16.17 -12.80
CA ASP A 332 -13.43 -14.72 -12.66
C ASP A 332 -14.80 -14.26 -12.18
N ALA A 333 -14.87 -13.04 -11.70
CA ALA A 333 -16.14 -12.41 -11.35
C ALA A 333 -16.05 -10.88 -11.53
N PHE A 334 -17.14 -10.32 -12.04
CA PHE A 334 -17.37 -8.89 -11.93
C PHE A 334 -17.88 -8.64 -10.51
N THR A 335 -17.08 -7.98 -9.69
CA THR A 335 -17.29 -7.88 -8.25
C THR A 335 -17.62 -6.46 -7.84
N GLY A 336 -18.76 -6.28 -7.17
CA GLY A 336 -19.11 -5.06 -6.46
C GLY A 336 -18.86 -5.23 -4.96
N ILE A 337 -18.27 -4.20 -4.34
CA ILE A 337 -18.07 -4.13 -2.89
C ILE A 337 -18.83 -2.91 -2.39
N VAL A 338 -19.61 -3.06 -1.32
CA VAL A 338 -20.34 -1.95 -0.73
C VAL A 338 -20.23 -2.01 0.79
N ALA A 339 -20.00 -0.85 1.42
CA ALA A 339 -20.02 -0.69 2.87
C ALA A 339 -21.14 0.28 3.25
N SER A 340 -21.83 0.02 4.35
CA SER A 340 -22.98 0.80 4.77
C SER A 340 -22.98 1.11 6.26
N LYS A 341 -23.88 1.95 6.70
CA LYS A 341 -24.25 2.07 8.12
C LYS A 341 -24.89 0.75 8.62
N GLU A 342 -24.98 0.56 9.93
CA GLU A 342 -25.35 -0.72 10.52
C GLU A 342 -26.75 -1.25 10.12
N ASP A 343 -27.69 -0.36 9.80
CA ASP A 343 -29.05 -0.73 9.38
C ASP A 343 -29.31 -0.49 7.88
N GLY A 344 -28.28 -0.25 7.09
CA GLY A 344 -28.40 0.16 5.70
C GLY A 344 -27.86 -0.80 4.65
N ILE A 345 -27.51 -2.02 5.00
CA ILE A 345 -26.85 -2.92 4.03
C ILE A 345 -27.77 -3.33 2.88
N ASP A 346 -29.05 -3.55 3.16
CA ASP A 346 -30.04 -3.90 2.13
C ASP A 346 -30.21 -2.75 1.11
N SER A 347 -30.36 -1.54 1.59
CA SER A 347 -30.43 -0.34 0.73
C SER A 347 -29.17 -0.11 -0.07
N ALA A 348 -28.01 -0.34 0.53
CA ALA A 348 -26.71 -0.22 -0.14
C ALA A 348 -26.53 -1.29 -1.23
N ILE A 349 -26.93 -2.52 -0.97
CA ILE A 349 -26.95 -3.59 -1.97
C ILE A 349 -27.84 -3.22 -3.14
N THR A 350 -29.06 -2.77 -2.85
CA THR A 350 -30.00 -2.33 -3.90
C THR A 350 -29.40 -1.21 -4.73
N ALA A 351 -28.73 -0.25 -4.11
CA ALA A 351 -28.14 0.89 -4.80
C ALA A 351 -27.01 0.47 -5.77
N ILE A 352 -26.10 -0.40 -5.34
CA ILE A 352 -25.01 -0.87 -6.24
C ILE A 352 -25.56 -1.75 -7.37
N VAL A 353 -26.52 -2.61 -7.08
CA VAL A 353 -27.18 -3.44 -8.10
C VAL A 353 -27.91 -2.55 -9.11
N ARG A 354 -28.57 -1.48 -8.65
CA ARG A 354 -29.25 -0.52 -9.54
C ARG A 354 -28.29 0.09 -10.53
N GLU A 355 -27.12 0.52 -10.09
CA GLU A 355 -26.14 1.11 -10.99
C GLU A 355 -25.52 0.08 -11.95
N ILE A 356 -25.31 -1.15 -11.51
CA ILE A 356 -24.85 -2.25 -12.38
C ILE A 356 -25.91 -2.55 -13.44
N GLU A 357 -27.19 -2.66 -13.04
CA GLU A 357 -28.30 -2.92 -13.98
C GLU A 357 -28.54 -1.74 -14.93
N ARG A 358 -28.35 -0.51 -14.46
CA ARG A 358 -28.41 0.68 -15.32
C ARG A 358 -27.37 0.62 -16.44
N VAL A 359 -26.17 0.25 -16.11
CA VAL A 359 -25.08 0.05 -17.08
C VAL A 359 -25.40 -1.11 -18.03
N HIS A 360 -25.89 -2.21 -17.49
CA HIS A 360 -26.27 -3.39 -18.28
C HIS A 360 -27.36 -3.05 -19.31
N LYS A 361 -28.34 -2.24 -18.92
CA LYS A 361 -29.46 -1.86 -19.76
C LYS A 361 -29.12 -0.76 -20.78
N PHE A 362 -28.44 0.30 -20.35
CA PHE A 362 -28.22 1.50 -21.19
C PHE A 362 -26.79 1.70 -21.63
N GLY A 363 -25.81 1.02 -21.03
CA GLY A 363 -24.40 1.23 -21.29
C GLY A 363 -23.89 2.57 -20.76
N PHE A 364 -22.68 2.91 -21.18
CA PHE A 364 -22.06 4.19 -20.88
C PHE A 364 -22.27 5.18 -22.02
N THR A 365 -22.15 6.46 -21.69
CA THR A 365 -22.26 7.56 -22.67
C THR A 365 -20.94 7.79 -23.40
N ALA A 366 -21.01 8.44 -24.55
CA ALA A 366 -19.81 8.81 -25.32
C ALA A 366 -18.89 9.76 -24.56
N SER A 367 -19.44 10.68 -23.75
CA SER A 367 -18.65 11.64 -22.97
C SER A 367 -17.94 10.99 -21.79
N GLU A 368 -18.55 10.03 -21.11
CA GLU A 368 -17.88 9.22 -20.09
C GLU A 368 -16.71 8.47 -20.70
N TYR A 369 -16.94 7.81 -21.83
CA TYR A 369 -15.90 7.04 -22.50
C TYR A 369 -14.75 7.93 -22.99
N ALA A 370 -15.06 9.12 -23.54
CA ALA A 370 -14.04 10.05 -23.97
C ALA A 370 -13.06 10.43 -22.85
N ARG A 371 -13.59 10.64 -21.62
CA ARG A 371 -12.75 10.93 -20.45
C ARG A 371 -11.91 9.72 -20.03
N ALA A 372 -12.53 8.56 -19.91
CA ALA A 372 -11.82 7.34 -19.51
C ALA A 372 -10.72 6.97 -20.51
N LYS A 373 -11.00 7.14 -21.81
CA LYS A 373 -10.03 6.93 -22.89
C LYS A 373 -8.87 7.93 -22.81
N ALA A 374 -9.16 9.21 -22.55
CA ALA A 374 -8.14 10.24 -22.39
C ALA A 374 -7.20 9.92 -21.22
N ASP A 375 -7.74 9.49 -20.09
CA ASP A 375 -6.95 9.08 -18.92
C ASP A 375 -6.07 7.87 -19.22
N TYR A 376 -6.62 6.89 -19.91
CA TYR A 376 -5.87 5.70 -20.32
C TYR A 376 -4.69 6.05 -21.24
N LEU A 377 -4.95 6.84 -22.28
CA LEU A 377 -3.92 7.26 -23.23
C LEU A 377 -2.86 8.13 -22.56
N ARG A 378 -3.26 8.94 -21.59
CA ARG A 378 -2.32 9.75 -20.80
C ARG A 378 -1.41 8.87 -19.92
N MET A 379 -1.97 7.87 -19.30
CA MET A 379 -1.21 6.91 -18.49
C MET A 379 -0.24 6.09 -19.35
N LEU A 380 -0.68 5.66 -20.53
CA LEU A 380 0.14 4.95 -21.50
C LEU A 380 1.31 5.81 -22.00
N GLU A 381 1.05 7.09 -22.31
CA GLU A 381 2.07 8.07 -22.71
C GLU A 381 3.11 8.25 -21.59
N SER A 382 2.65 8.38 -20.35
CA SER A 382 3.54 8.50 -19.17
C SER A 382 4.44 7.27 -19.02
N ALA A 383 3.88 6.08 -19.12
CA ALA A 383 4.65 4.84 -19.07
C ALA A 383 5.69 4.74 -20.19
N TYR A 384 5.32 5.16 -21.41
CA TYR A 384 6.26 5.22 -22.54
C TYR A 384 7.38 6.23 -22.29
N ASN A 385 7.06 7.43 -21.81
CA ASN A 385 8.05 8.45 -21.48
C ASN A 385 9.04 7.98 -20.42
N GLU A 386 8.58 7.14 -19.48
CA GLU A 386 9.40 6.58 -18.40
C GLU A 386 10.18 5.32 -18.78
N ARG A 387 10.10 4.84 -20.03
CA ARG A 387 10.64 3.54 -20.46
C ARG A 387 12.13 3.31 -20.15
N ASN A 388 12.91 4.38 -20.03
CA ASN A 388 14.34 4.31 -19.69
C ASN A 388 14.63 4.54 -18.21
N LYS A 389 13.58 4.68 -17.40
CA LYS A 389 13.65 4.96 -15.96
C LYS A 389 12.87 3.93 -15.12
N VAL A 390 12.71 2.71 -15.66
CA VAL A 390 11.98 1.63 -14.98
C VAL A 390 12.93 0.87 -14.05
N LYS A 391 12.47 0.64 -12.83
CA LYS A 391 13.24 -0.12 -11.84
C LYS A 391 13.18 -1.61 -12.09
N ASN A 392 14.20 -2.34 -11.63
CA ASN A 392 14.30 -3.79 -11.74
C ASN A 392 13.04 -4.51 -11.28
N GLY A 393 12.48 -4.12 -10.14
CA GLY A 393 11.30 -4.76 -9.55
C GLY A 393 10.06 -4.73 -10.43
N ALA A 394 9.87 -3.68 -11.23
CA ALA A 394 8.73 -3.58 -12.14
C ALA A 394 8.79 -4.64 -13.25
N TYR A 395 9.97 -4.90 -13.80
CA TYR A 395 10.16 -5.97 -14.77
C TYR A 395 9.99 -7.34 -14.16
N VAL A 396 10.48 -7.55 -12.95
CA VAL A 396 10.31 -8.81 -12.23
C VAL A 396 8.83 -9.14 -12.09
N ASP A 397 8.01 -8.18 -11.67
CA ASP A 397 6.57 -8.38 -11.49
C ASP A 397 5.89 -8.81 -12.78
N GLU A 398 6.24 -8.21 -13.92
CA GLU A 398 5.73 -8.61 -15.23
C GLU A 398 6.08 -10.06 -15.54
N TYR A 399 7.32 -10.46 -15.31
CA TYR A 399 7.80 -11.81 -15.67
C TYR A 399 7.25 -12.88 -14.75
N VAL A 400 7.06 -12.58 -13.47
CA VAL A 400 6.37 -13.47 -12.53
C VAL A 400 4.92 -13.69 -13.00
N ARG A 401 4.22 -12.63 -13.38
CA ARG A 401 2.85 -12.76 -13.90
C ARG A 401 2.78 -13.51 -15.22
N HIS A 402 3.75 -13.31 -16.09
CA HIS A 402 3.84 -14.10 -17.32
C HIS A 402 4.06 -15.59 -17.02
N PHE A 403 4.96 -15.91 -16.11
CA PHE A 403 5.22 -17.31 -15.73
C PHE A 403 3.99 -17.95 -15.10
N ILE A 404 3.38 -17.30 -14.11
CA ILE A 404 2.27 -17.90 -13.34
C ILE A 404 0.95 -17.89 -14.14
N ASP A 405 0.62 -16.80 -14.79
CA ASP A 405 -0.71 -16.56 -15.39
C ASP A 405 -0.69 -16.42 -16.91
N ASN A 406 0.48 -16.51 -17.52
CA ASN A 406 0.65 -16.28 -18.97
C ASN A 406 0.23 -14.87 -19.42
N GLU A 407 0.27 -13.89 -18.53
CA GLU A 407 0.02 -12.50 -18.89
C GLU A 407 1.03 -12.02 -19.94
N PRO A 408 0.61 -11.31 -21.00
CA PRO A 408 1.53 -10.89 -22.05
C PRO A 408 2.57 -9.89 -21.54
N ILE A 409 3.74 -9.96 -22.13
CA ILE A 409 4.88 -9.07 -21.85
C ILE A 409 5.41 -8.45 -23.14
N PRO A 410 4.62 -7.59 -23.80
CA PRO A 410 5.05 -6.99 -25.08
C PRO A 410 6.19 -5.98 -24.91
N GLY A 411 6.39 -5.46 -23.74
CA GLY A 411 7.23 -4.29 -23.50
C GLY A 411 6.49 -3.00 -23.82
N ILE A 412 6.83 -1.92 -23.13
CA ILE A 412 6.09 -0.65 -23.26
C ILE A 412 6.16 -0.05 -24.67
N GLU A 413 7.26 -0.23 -25.39
CA GLU A 413 7.38 0.31 -26.75
C GLU A 413 6.37 -0.35 -27.69
N ASN A 414 6.24 -1.68 -27.63
CA ASN A 414 5.25 -2.42 -28.41
C ASN A 414 3.82 -2.10 -27.94
N GLU A 415 3.59 -2.09 -26.63
CA GLU A 415 2.28 -1.79 -26.08
C GLU A 415 1.80 -0.39 -26.46
N TYR A 416 2.68 0.60 -26.37
CA TYR A 416 2.40 1.97 -26.75
C TYR A 416 2.00 2.06 -28.23
N ALA A 417 2.76 1.42 -29.11
CA ALA A 417 2.47 1.40 -30.55
C ALA A 417 1.13 0.69 -30.84
N ILE A 418 0.91 -0.47 -30.25
CA ILE A 418 -0.29 -1.28 -30.45
C ILE A 418 -1.54 -0.53 -29.97
N MET A 419 -1.51 -0.04 -28.72
CA MET A 419 -2.70 0.57 -28.12
C MET A 419 -3.02 1.94 -28.72
N ASN A 420 -2.04 2.74 -29.14
CA ASN A 420 -2.30 3.97 -29.88
C ASN A 420 -2.94 3.73 -31.25
N GLN A 421 -2.76 2.55 -31.84
CA GLN A 421 -3.40 2.17 -33.09
C GLN A 421 -4.81 1.61 -32.84
N ILE A 422 -5.00 0.83 -31.80
CA ILE A 422 -6.26 0.13 -31.49
C ILE A 422 -7.29 1.06 -30.85
N VAL A 423 -6.91 1.80 -29.83
CA VAL A 423 -7.84 2.58 -28.98
C VAL A 423 -8.65 3.60 -29.78
N PRO A 424 -8.10 4.36 -30.75
CA PRO A 424 -8.90 5.30 -31.53
C PRO A 424 -10.03 4.64 -32.35
N ASN A 425 -9.91 3.35 -32.62
CA ASN A 425 -10.90 2.59 -33.37
C ASN A 425 -11.94 1.87 -32.51
N LEU A 426 -11.83 1.98 -31.20
CA LEU A 426 -12.79 1.38 -30.25
C LEU A 426 -13.82 2.42 -29.82
N SER A 427 -15.06 2.21 -30.21
CA SER A 427 -16.19 3.07 -29.83
C SER A 427 -16.77 2.71 -28.48
N VAL A 428 -17.57 3.60 -27.89
CA VAL A 428 -18.30 3.31 -26.66
C VAL A 428 -19.27 2.13 -26.83
N GLU A 429 -19.85 1.98 -28.01
CA GLU A 429 -20.74 0.86 -28.35
C GLU A 429 -20.00 -0.48 -28.25
N MET A 430 -18.75 -0.52 -28.72
CA MET A 430 -17.90 -1.72 -28.60
C MET A 430 -17.58 -2.03 -27.14
N VAL A 431 -17.26 -1.04 -26.33
CA VAL A 431 -17.03 -1.20 -24.89
C VAL A 431 -18.31 -1.70 -24.21
N ASN A 432 -19.45 -1.09 -24.51
CA ASN A 432 -20.73 -1.50 -23.95
C ASN A 432 -21.10 -2.94 -24.34
N SER A 433 -20.67 -3.43 -25.48
CA SER A 433 -20.96 -4.80 -25.92
C SER A 433 -20.35 -5.87 -25.04
N LEU A 434 -19.34 -5.54 -24.27
CA LEU A 434 -18.69 -6.47 -23.31
C LEU A 434 -19.51 -6.66 -22.02
N ILE A 435 -20.32 -5.69 -21.64
CA ILE A 435 -21.05 -5.70 -20.35
C ILE A 435 -21.86 -6.99 -20.12
N PRO A 436 -22.65 -7.50 -21.10
CA PRO A 436 -23.42 -8.73 -20.90
C PRO A 436 -22.56 -9.97 -20.61
N ALA A 437 -21.30 -9.98 -21.01
CA ALA A 437 -20.37 -11.07 -20.71
C ALA A 437 -19.84 -11.00 -19.27
N LEU A 438 -19.85 -9.82 -18.67
CA LEU A 438 -19.37 -9.60 -17.31
C LEU A 438 -20.50 -9.71 -16.27
N VAL A 439 -21.67 -9.16 -16.59
CA VAL A 439 -22.84 -9.14 -15.72
C VAL A 439 -23.92 -10.03 -16.32
N THR A 440 -24.13 -11.18 -15.73
CA THR A 440 -25.09 -12.17 -16.21
C THR A 440 -26.31 -12.23 -15.29
N ASP A 441 -27.42 -12.80 -15.77
CA ASP A 441 -28.66 -12.98 -14.99
C ASP A 441 -28.58 -14.13 -13.98
N SER A 442 -27.54 -14.94 -14.07
CA SER A 442 -27.29 -16.09 -13.20
C SER A 442 -25.86 -16.02 -12.67
N ASN A 443 -25.47 -16.97 -11.82
CA ASN A 443 -24.10 -17.08 -11.32
C ASN A 443 -23.70 -15.99 -10.31
N LEU A 444 -24.66 -15.34 -9.67
CA LEU A 444 -24.40 -14.32 -8.64
C LEU A 444 -24.11 -14.98 -7.29
N VAL A 445 -23.12 -14.46 -6.61
CA VAL A 445 -22.76 -14.82 -5.23
C VAL A 445 -22.71 -13.53 -4.42
N VAL A 446 -23.43 -13.53 -3.30
CA VAL A 446 -23.49 -12.40 -2.36
C VAL A 446 -22.90 -12.84 -1.03
N ASN A 447 -21.89 -12.14 -0.55
CA ASN A 447 -21.25 -12.39 0.74
C ASN A 447 -21.42 -11.16 1.62
N VAL A 448 -22.08 -11.30 2.77
CA VAL A 448 -22.34 -10.21 3.70
C VAL A 448 -21.59 -10.44 5.00
N PHE A 449 -20.81 -9.47 5.40
CA PHE A 449 -20.14 -9.42 6.70
C PHE A 449 -20.84 -8.36 7.54
N PHE A 450 -21.35 -8.77 8.70
CA PHE A 450 -22.28 -7.97 9.47
C PHE A 450 -21.89 -7.90 10.95
N PRO A 451 -22.07 -6.74 11.61
CA PRO A 451 -21.79 -6.63 13.04
C PRO A 451 -22.73 -7.51 13.89
N GLU A 452 -22.16 -8.17 14.89
CA GLU A 452 -22.94 -8.85 15.94
C GLU A 452 -23.04 -7.92 17.15
N LYS A 453 -24.23 -7.36 17.37
CA LYS A 453 -24.46 -6.35 18.39
C LYS A 453 -25.86 -6.54 18.97
N GLU A 454 -25.98 -6.40 20.28
CA GLU A 454 -27.27 -6.47 20.95
C GLU A 454 -28.25 -5.44 20.36
N GLY A 455 -29.48 -5.88 20.05
CA GLY A 455 -30.51 -5.03 19.46
C GLY A 455 -30.38 -4.77 17.96
N LEU A 456 -29.31 -5.24 17.32
CA LEU A 456 -29.13 -5.11 15.89
C LEU A 456 -29.56 -6.40 15.20
N LYS A 457 -30.56 -6.30 14.31
CA LYS A 457 -31.05 -7.45 13.56
C LYS A 457 -30.14 -7.79 12.40
N VAL A 458 -29.68 -9.04 12.35
CA VAL A 458 -28.93 -9.57 11.21
C VAL A 458 -29.89 -9.82 10.05
N PRO A 459 -29.61 -9.32 8.84
CA PRO A 459 -30.50 -9.60 7.70
C PRO A 459 -30.54 -11.09 7.37
N SER A 460 -31.68 -11.57 6.97
CA SER A 460 -31.84 -12.95 6.51
C SER A 460 -31.39 -13.08 5.05
N LYS A 461 -31.16 -14.33 4.62
CA LYS A 461 -30.89 -14.67 3.23
C LYS A 461 -32.00 -14.11 2.31
N GLU A 462 -33.25 -14.28 2.71
CA GLU A 462 -34.42 -13.81 1.95
C GLU A 462 -34.45 -12.29 1.83
N GLU A 463 -34.10 -11.58 2.89
CA GLU A 463 -34.01 -10.12 2.87
C GLU A 463 -32.87 -9.62 1.93
N ILE A 464 -31.72 -10.30 1.92
CA ILE A 464 -30.63 -9.98 0.99
C ILE A 464 -31.06 -10.27 -0.46
N LEU A 465 -31.70 -11.41 -0.72
CA LEU A 465 -32.22 -11.72 -2.05
C LEU A 465 -33.28 -10.70 -2.50
N ALA A 466 -34.14 -10.26 -1.59
CA ALA A 466 -35.13 -9.22 -1.89
C ALA A 466 -34.46 -7.88 -2.24
N ALA A 467 -33.40 -7.51 -1.53
CA ALA A 467 -32.61 -6.30 -1.82
C ALA A 467 -31.99 -6.36 -3.22
N VAL A 468 -31.40 -7.48 -3.59
CA VAL A 468 -30.81 -7.70 -4.93
C VAL A 468 -31.90 -7.64 -6.02
N ASN A 469 -33.04 -8.29 -5.79
CA ASN A 469 -34.08 -8.44 -6.80
C ASN A 469 -35.03 -7.23 -6.89
N LYS A 470 -34.96 -6.31 -5.94
CA LYS A 470 -35.81 -5.11 -5.92
C LYS A 470 -35.70 -4.27 -7.19
N VAL A 471 -34.50 -4.21 -7.74
CA VAL A 471 -34.21 -3.42 -8.95
C VAL A 471 -34.93 -3.95 -10.19
N LYS A 472 -35.23 -5.24 -10.24
CA LYS A 472 -35.98 -5.88 -11.37
C LYS A 472 -37.39 -5.30 -11.57
N ALA A 473 -38.03 -4.84 -10.49
CA ALA A 473 -39.35 -4.22 -10.54
C ALA A 473 -39.28 -2.71 -10.83
N GLU A 474 -38.10 -2.12 -10.87
CA GLU A 474 -37.94 -0.67 -11.09
C GLU A 474 -37.86 -0.37 -12.59
N THR A 475 -38.40 0.80 -12.96
CA THR A 475 -38.16 1.39 -14.29
C THR A 475 -36.92 2.25 -14.22
N LEU A 476 -35.81 1.74 -14.77
CA LEU A 476 -34.57 2.46 -14.78
C LEU A 476 -34.53 3.50 -15.90
N THR A 477 -33.88 4.64 -15.62
CA THR A 477 -33.58 5.68 -16.59
C THR A 477 -32.09 5.65 -16.91
N ALA A 478 -31.72 6.11 -18.11
CA ALA A 478 -30.32 6.22 -18.50
C ALA A 478 -29.61 7.27 -17.65
N TYR A 479 -28.33 7.06 -17.41
CA TYR A 479 -27.48 8.04 -16.74
C TYR A 479 -27.32 9.28 -17.62
N GLU A 480 -27.49 10.45 -17.00
CA GLU A 480 -27.21 11.73 -17.63
C GLU A 480 -25.84 12.25 -17.19
N ASP A 481 -24.92 12.37 -18.16
CA ASP A 481 -23.58 12.88 -17.89
C ASP A 481 -23.60 14.42 -18.00
N LYS A 482 -23.49 15.07 -16.86
CA LYS A 482 -23.41 16.54 -16.80
C LYS A 482 -21.97 16.95 -17.02
N VAL A 483 -21.71 17.60 -18.15
CA VAL A 483 -20.38 18.08 -18.56
C VAL A 483 -20.39 19.60 -18.65
N SER A 484 -19.32 20.22 -18.14
CA SER A 484 -19.06 21.64 -18.31
C SER A 484 -17.91 21.84 -19.31
N ASP A 485 -18.09 22.80 -20.22
CA ASP A 485 -17.03 23.22 -21.17
C ASP A 485 -16.19 24.39 -20.61
N GLU A 486 -16.43 24.79 -19.36
CA GLU A 486 -15.67 25.87 -18.75
C GLU A 486 -14.21 25.48 -18.54
N PRO A 487 -13.25 26.38 -18.85
CA PRO A 487 -11.86 26.17 -18.52
C PRO A 487 -11.67 26.21 -17.00
N LEU A 488 -10.63 25.59 -16.51
CA LEU A 488 -10.29 25.54 -15.07
C LEU A 488 -10.18 26.96 -14.48
N ILE A 489 -9.55 27.85 -15.23
CA ILE A 489 -9.47 29.29 -14.94
C ILE A 489 -9.95 30.07 -16.18
N SER A 490 -10.96 30.91 -16.02
CA SER A 490 -11.53 31.69 -17.11
C SER A 490 -10.61 32.81 -17.58
N GLU A 491 -9.95 33.47 -16.66
CA GLU A 491 -9.00 34.54 -16.95
C GLU A 491 -7.68 34.28 -16.25
N LYS A 492 -6.60 34.24 -17.06
CA LYS A 492 -5.25 34.09 -16.55
C LYS A 492 -4.93 35.25 -15.61
N PRO A 493 -4.44 34.99 -14.38
CA PRO A 493 -4.12 36.05 -13.47
C PRO A 493 -3.03 36.97 -14.03
N GLN A 494 -3.10 38.27 -13.68
CA GLN A 494 -1.99 39.16 -13.94
C GLN A 494 -0.90 38.86 -12.92
N GLY A 495 0.16 38.21 -13.41
CA GLY A 495 1.21 37.68 -12.56
C GLY A 495 2.11 38.73 -11.94
N GLY A 496 2.98 38.23 -11.08
CA GLY A 496 4.09 38.98 -10.54
C GLY A 496 5.37 38.85 -11.37
N LYS A 497 6.46 39.21 -10.75
CA LYS A 497 7.80 39.15 -11.33
C LYS A 497 8.71 38.32 -10.43
N ILE A 498 9.70 37.69 -11.04
CA ILE A 498 10.85 37.12 -10.33
C ILE A 498 11.79 38.29 -10.04
N THR A 499 11.94 38.66 -8.76
CA THR A 499 12.73 39.82 -8.34
C THR A 499 14.18 39.45 -7.97
N LYS A 500 14.44 38.16 -7.65
CA LYS A 500 15.75 37.68 -7.27
C LYS A 500 15.91 36.21 -7.65
N GLN A 501 17.10 35.87 -8.09
CA GLN A 501 17.49 34.48 -8.36
C GLN A 501 18.86 34.25 -7.72
N GLU A 502 18.99 33.19 -6.96
CA GLU A 502 20.23 32.83 -6.29
C GLU A 502 20.41 31.31 -6.25
N ASN A 503 21.65 30.85 -6.04
CA ASN A 503 21.93 29.43 -5.89
C ASN A 503 21.45 28.95 -4.53
N GLY A 504 20.80 27.81 -4.51
CA GLY A 504 20.35 27.15 -3.29
C GLY A 504 21.15 25.90 -2.95
N PRO A 505 20.79 25.22 -1.87
CA PRO A 505 21.45 23.98 -1.46
C PRO A 505 21.12 22.83 -2.44
N PHE A 506 22.00 21.85 -2.51
CA PHE A 506 21.80 20.60 -3.26
C PHE A 506 21.56 20.80 -4.76
N GLY A 507 22.24 21.80 -5.35
CA GLY A 507 22.08 22.11 -6.77
C GLY A 507 20.76 22.77 -7.13
N SER A 508 20.01 23.27 -6.15
CA SER A 508 18.76 23.99 -6.39
C SER A 508 18.98 25.47 -6.75
N THR A 509 17.93 26.08 -7.27
CA THR A 509 17.84 27.51 -7.52
C THR A 509 16.73 28.09 -6.68
N ILE A 510 17.00 29.22 -6.01
CA ILE A 510 16.02 29.95 -5.20
C ILE A 510 15.52 31.16 -6.00
N LEU A 511 14.24 31.23 -6.25
CA LEU A 511 13.57 32.38 -6.85
C LEU A 511 12.77 33.10 -5.77
N THR A 512 12.88 34.45 -5.73
CA THR A 512 12.01 35.28 -4.92
C THR A 512 11.06 36.03 -5.84
N LEU A 513 9.76 35.96 -5.56
CA LEU A 513 8.74 36.62 -6.34
C LEU A 513 8.37 37.97 -5.74
N SER A 514 7.78 38.84 -6.55
CA SER A 514 7.41 40.22 -6.15
C SER A 514 6.40 40.27 -5.00
N ASN A 515 5.60 39.22 -4.80
CA ASN A 515 4.66 39.09 -3.67
C ASN A 515 5.29 38.45 -2.42
N GLY A 516 6.60 38.16 -2.45
CA GLY A 516 7.31 37.57 -1.32
C GLY A 516 7.44 36.04 -1.36
N VAL A 517 6.73 35.36 -2.24
CA VAL A 517 6.82 33.89 -2.38
C VAL A 517 8.25 33.47 -2.74
N ARG A 518 8.74 32.46 -2.05
CA ARG A 518 10.03 31.84 -2.33
C ARG A 518 9.81 30.51 -3.05
N VAL A 519 10.52 30.31 -4.16
CA VAL A 519 10.42 29.10 -4.98
C VAL A 519 11.78 28.43 -5.11
N ILE A 520 11.82 27.15 -4.79
CA ILE A 520 13.03 26.33 -4.87
C ILE A 520 12.87 25.37 -6.04
N LEU A 521 13.74 25.45 -7.04
CA LEU A 521 13.74 24.56 -8.19
C LEU A 521 14.95 23.62 -8.16
N LYS A 522 14.72 22.33 -8.23
CA LYS A 522 15.77 21.33 -8.40
C LYS A 522 15.45 20.46 -9.60
N SER A 523 16.22 20.63 -10.67
CA SER A 523 16.08 19.79 -11.86
C SER A 523 16.78 18.46 -11.64
N THR A 524 16.10 17.37 -11.97
CA THR A 524 16.64 16.00 -11.89
C THR A 524 16.29 15.24 -13.17
N ASP A 525 17.01 14.14 -13.38
CA ASP A 525 16.81 13.22 -14.52
C ASP A 525 16.30 11.84 -14.09
N PHE A 526 15.78 11.71 -12.87
CA PHE A 526 15.38 10.43 -12.29
C PHE A 526 14.11 9.86 -12.92
N LYS A 527 13.20 10.75 -13.30
CA LYS A 527 11.95 10.44 -13.98
C LYS A 527 11.78 11.40 -15.17
N ALA A 528 11.33 10.86 -16.29
CA ALA A 528 11.11 11.68 -17.49
C ALA A 528 9.81 12.49 -17.44
N ASP A 529 8.80 11.99 -16.71
CA ASP A 529 7.44 12.51 -16.72
C ASP A 529 6.93 12.89 -15.33
N GLU A 530 7.81 13.40 -14.48
CA GLU A 530 7.44 13.77 -13.11
C GLU A 530 8.08 15.09 -12.68
N ILE A 531 7.24 15.96 -12.11
CA ILE A 531 7.64 17.09 -11.26
C ILE A 531 6.85 16.95 -9.96
N ARG A 532 7.54 16.90 -8.83
CA ARG A 532 6.92 16.88 -7.50
C ARG A 532 6.94 18.25 -6.88
N MET A 533 5.89 18.58 -6.16
CA MET A 533 5.74 19.86 -5.46
C MET A 533 5.46 19.64 -3.98
N ARG A 534 6.09 20.43 -3.14
CA ARG A 534 5.73 20.65 -1.74
C ARG A 534 5.77 22.13 -1.44
N ALA A 535 4.76 22.66 -0.77
CA ALA A 535 4.75 24.05 -0.31
C ALA A 535 4.35 24.12 1.15
N PHE A 536 4.86 25.09 1.86
CA PHE A 536 4.52 25.26 3.28
C PHE A 536 4.73 26.73 3.70
N SER A 537 4.01 27.10 4.76
CA SER A 537 4.28 28.29 5.55
C SER A 537 4.04 28.01 7.04
N PRO A 538 4.67 28.74 7.95
CA PRO A 538 4.50 28.51 9.38
C PRO A 538 3.14 28.96 9.90
N GLY A 539 2.62 28.26 10.91
CA GLY A 539 1.37 28.60 11.57
C GLY A 539 0.55 27.36 11.89
N GLY A 540 -0.14 26.82 10.89
CA GLY A 540 -0.96 25.65 11.01
C GLY A 540 -2.16 25.80 11.95
N SER A 541 -2.73 24.68 12.37
CA SER A 541 -3.86 24.67 13.32
C SER A 541 -3.46 25.07 14.74
N SER A 542 -2.16 25.14 15.03
CA SER A 542 -1.64 25.57 16.34
C SER A 542 -2.15 26.95 16.73
N LEU A 543 -2.48 27.79 15.76
CA LEU A 543 -2.93 29.17 15.98
C LEU A 543 -4.42 29.26 16.38
N PHE A 544 -5.17 28.15 16.26
CA PHE A 544 -6.57 28.11 16.65
C PHE A 544 -6.73 27.65 18.09
N PRO A 545 -7.78 28.10 18.80
CA PRO A 545 -7.98 27.70 20.19
C PRO A 545 -8.41 26.25 20.35
N ASN A 546 -8.22 25.68 21.55
CA ASN A 546 -8.53 24.29 21.85
C ASN A 546 -10.01 23.95 21.72
N ASP A 547 -10.91 24.92 21.92
CA ASP A 547 -12.36 24.72 21.77
C ASP A 547 -12.81 24.50 20.33
N GLU A 548 -11.92 24.72 19.35
CA GLU A 548 -12.15 24.43 17.94
C GLU A 548 -11.67 23.02 17.52
N ILE A 549 -11.34 22.17 18.47
CA ILE A 549 -10.70 20.88 18.15
C ILE A 549 -11.54 19.99 17.22
N ILE A 550 -12.86 20.00 17.34
CA ILE A 550 -13.72 19.21 16.47
C ILE A 550 -13.58 19.69 15.02
N ASN A 551 -13.61 20.99 14.79
CA ASN A 551 -13.43 21.58 13.47
C ASN A 551 -12.00 21.37 12.96
N ILE A 552 -10.99 21.48 13.83
CA ILE A 552 -9.59 21.23 13.49
C ILE A 552 -9.38 19.78 13.02
N ASN A 553 -9.95 18.81 13.72
CA ASN A 553 -9.78 17.39 13.41
C ASN A 553 -10.33 16.99 12.02
N VAL A 554 -11.34 17.68 11.54
CA VAL A 554 -11.96 17.39 10.23
C VAL A 554 -11.63 18.43 9.17
N MET A 555 -10.80 19.42 9.48
CA MET A 555 -10.57 20.58 8.62
C MET A 555 -10.12 20.18 7.21
N ASN A 556 -9.15 19.30 7.10
CA ASN A 556 -8.59 18.93 5.81
C ASN A 556 -9.61 18.17 4.94
N ASP A 557 -10.41 17.31 5.55
CA ASP A 557 -11.47 16.60 4.84
C ASP A 557 -12.58 17.54 4.40
N VAL A 558 -13.04 18.39 5.30
CA VAL A 558 -14.19 19.28 5.07
C VAL A 558 -13.83 20.42 4.11
N ALA A 559 -12.63 20.99 4.22
CA ALA A 559 -12.23 22.10 3.37
C ALA A 559 -12.12 21.71 1.88
N SER A 560 -11.83 20.47 1.58
CA SER A 560 -11.60 19.97 0.22
C SER A 560 -12.85 19.36 -0.44
N ILE A 561 -13.91 19.09 0.30
CA ILE A 561 -15.08 18.38 -0.24
C ILE A 561 -15.92 19.21 -1.21
N GLY A 562 -15.87 20.53 -1.13
CA GLY A 562 -16.67 21.41 -1.98
C GLY A 562 -16.09 21.65 -3.37
N GLY A 563 -14.83 21.26 -3.61
CA GLY A 563 -14.16 21.52 -4.87
C GLY A 563 -13.41 22.85 -4.91
N LEU A 564 -13.12 23.31 -6.11
CA LEU A 564 -12.35 24.54 -6.37
C LEU A 564 -13.01 25.38 -7.45
N GLY A 565 -12.97 26.70 -7.28
CA GLY A 565 -13.52 27.62 -8.26
C GLY A 565 -15.01 27.41 -8.49
N ASN A 566 -15.38 27.16 -9.73
CA ASN A 566 -16.77 26.86 -10.13
C ASN A 566 -17.06 25.35 -10.18
N PHE A 567 -16.11 24.51 -9.77
CA PHE A 567 -16.18 23.07 -9.95
C PHE A 567 -16.37 22.34 -8.62
N SER A 568 -17.41 21.50 -8.53
CA SER A 568 -17.47 20.47 -7.51
C SER A 568 -16.31 19.47 -7.71
N ASN A 569 -16.05 18.61 -6.73
CA ASN A 569 -15.03 17.57 -6.90
C ASN A 569 -15.33 16.64 -8.09
N VAL A 570 -16.60 16.30 -8.29
CA VAL A 570 -17.02 15.50 -9.45
C VAL A 570 -16.73 16.23 -10.77
N ASP A 571 -17.10 17.50 -10.87
CA ASP A 571 -16.84 18.31 -12.06
C ASP A 571 -15.36 18.52 -12.30
N LEU A 572 -14.59 18.67 -11.23
CA LEU A 572 -13.14 18.85 -11.28
C LEU A 572 -12.45 17.63 -11.88
N GLU A 573 -12.84 16.44 -11.45
CA GLU A 573 -12.33 15.19 -12.05
C GLU A 573 -12.63 15.11 -13.55
N LYS A 574 -13.84 15.51 -13.95
CA LYS A 574 -14.22 15.53 -15.37
C LYS A 574 -13.39 16.50 -16.20
N VAL A 575 -13.15 17.70 -15.68
CA VAL A 575 -12.34 18.73 -16.36
C VAL A 575 -10.88 18.33 -16.46
N LEU A 576 -10.37 17.60 -15.48
CA LEU A 576 -8.97 17.17 -15.44
C LEU A 576 -8.70 15.87 -16.20
N ALA A 577 -9.71 15.28 -16.84
CA ALA A 577 -9.54 14.06 -17.63
C ALA A 577 -8.44 14.24 -18.68
N GLY A 578 -7.54 13.27 -18.79
CA GLY A 578 -6.39 13.30 -19.69
C GLY A 578 -5.24 14.19 -19.22
N LYS A 579 -5.32 14.80 -18.08
CA LYS A 579 -4.25 15.58 -17.45
C LYS A 579 -3.57 14.78 -16.35
N LYS A 580 -2.26 14.93 -16.25
CA LYS A 580 -1.48 14.37 -15.14
C LYS A 580 -1.03 15.51 -14.24
N ALA A 581 -1.91 15.95 -13.37
CA ALA A 581 -1.67 16.99 -12.38
C ALA A 581 -2.60 16.81 -11.19
N SER A 582 -2.06 16.91 -10.00
CA SER A 582 -2.84 16.82 -8.76
C SER A 582 -2.26 17.74 -7.70
N VAL A 583 -3.14 18.34 -6.89
CA VAL A 583 -2.79 19.18 -5.76
C VAL A 583 -3.67 18.81 -4.57
N SER A 584 -3.07 18.76 -3.41
CA SER A 584 -3.77 18.62 -2.13
C SER A 584 -3.29 19.71 -1.18
N ALA A 585 -4.19 20.55 -0.70
CA ALA A 585 -3.91 21.56 0.31
C ALA A 585 -4.27 20.99 1.69
N SER A 586 -3.48 21.33 2.70
CA SER A 586 -3.70 20.85 4.06
C SER A 586 -3.23 21.85 5.11
N VAL A 587 -3.87 21.80 6.27
CA VAL A 587 -3.46 22.53 7.46
C VAL A 587 -2.95 21.49 8.46
N GLY A 588 -1.64 21.50 8.68
CA GLY A 588 -1.00 20.64 9.69
C GLY A 588 -0.98 21.32 11.06
N GLY A 589 -0.33 20.71 12.03
CA GLY A 589 -0.22 21.27 13.38
C GLY A 589 0.55 22.60 13.41
N ASN A 590 1.69 22.66 12.76
CA ASN A 590 2.62 23.79 12.81
C ASN A 590 2.77 24.53 11.46
N THR A 591 2.24 23.97 10.39
CA THR A 591 2.33 24.55 9.04
C THR A 591 1.03 24.34 8.30
N GLU A 592 0.73 25.22 7.38
CA GLU A 592 -0.20 25.00 6.28
C GLU A 592 0.60 24.81 5.00
N GLY A 593 0.04 24.05 4.06
CA GLY A 593 0.80 23.78 2.84
C GLY A 593 0.02 23.07 1.75
N LEU A 594 0.77 22.73 0.72
CA LEU A 594 0.26 21.98 -0.42
C LEU A 594 1.29 20.93 -0.80
N SER A 595 0.79 19.82 -1.32
CA SER A 595 1.61 18.81 -1.99
C SER A 595 0.97 18.50 -3.34
N GLY A 596 1.77 18.07 -4.29
CA GLY A 596 1.24 17.73 -5.60
C GLY A 596 2.31 17.20 -6.51
N SER A 597 1.88 16.83 -7.70
CA SER A 597 2.76 16.37 -8.75
C SER A 597 2.11 16.56 -10.12
N CYS A 598 2.93 16.58 -11.13
CA CYS A 598 2.45 16.64 -12.51
C CYS A 598 3.49 16.06 -13.46
N SER A 599 3.08 15.80 -14.70
CA SER A 599 4.05 15.69 -15.77
C SER A 599 4.50 17.09 -16.22
N PRO A 600 5.70 17.21 -16.82
CA PRO A 600 6.19 18.52 -17.31
C PRO A 600 5.18 19.23 -18.24
N LYS A 601 4.51 18.46 -19.10
CA LYS A 601 3.50 18.94 -20.03
C LYS A 601 2.30 19.60 -19.31
N ASP A 602 1.96 19.16 -18.12
CA ASP A 602 0.79 19.62 -17.36
C ASP A 602 1.15 20.56 -16.21
N PHE A 603 2.34 21.17 -16.27
CA PHE A 603 2.79 22.10 -15.21
C PHE A 603 1.87 23.30 -15.05
N GLU A 604 1.34 23.86 -16.16
CA GLU A 604 0.37 24.94 -16.07
C GLU A 604 -0.91 24.53 -15.34
N THR A 605 -1.40 23.31 -15.58
CA THR A 605 -2.56 22.77 -14.86
C THR A 605 -2.27 22.69 -13.35
N LEU A 606 -1.07 22.25 -12.98
CA LEU A 606 -0.64 22.26 -11.58
C LEU A 606 -0.68 23.65 -10.98
N MET A 607 -0.18 24.67 -11.70
CA MET A 607 -0.19 26.06 -11.25
C MET A 607 -1.61 26.59 -11.10
N GLN A 608 -2.51 26.24 -12.00
CA GLN A 608 -3.91 26.63 -11.93
C GLN A 608 -4.58 26.03 -10.70
N LEU A 609 -4.34 24.77 -10.40
CA LEU A 609 -4.87 24.11 -9.20
C LEU A 609 -4.33 24.73 -7.91
N VAL A 610 -3.06 25.08 -7.88
CA VAL A 610 -2.46 25.81 -6.75
C VAL A 610 -3.13 27.17 -6.56
N TYR A 611 -3.27 27.93 -7.65
CA TYR A 611 -3.90 29.25 -7.61
C TYR A 611 -5.34 29.17 -7.07
N LEU A 612 -6.13 28.22 -7.56
CA LEU A 612 -7.50 28.02 -7.09
C LEU A 612 -7.56 27.56 -5.62
N SER A 613 -6.60 26.76 -5.18
CA SER A 613 -6.52 26.32 -3.78
C SER A 613 -6.32 27.48 -2.81
N PHE A 614 -5.59 28.51 -3.22
CA PHE A 614 -5.41 29.74 -2.44
C PHE A 614 -6.59 30.68 -2.55
N THR A 615 -7.17 30.84 -3.73
CA THR A 615 -8.08 31.95 -4.03
C THR A 615 -9.56 31.57 -4.05
N ALA A 616 -9.87 30.30 -4.31
CA ALA A 616 -11.24 29.88 -4.59
C ALA A 616 -11.59 28.50 -4.06
N PRO A 617 -11.31 28.17 -2.78
CA PRO A 617 -11.89 26.98 -2.19
C PRO A 617 -13.41 27.12 -2.16
N ARG A 618 -14.11 26.09 -2.64
CA ARG A 618 -15.56 26.12 -2.86
C ARG A 618 -16.30 25.44 -1.72
N MET A 619 -17.45 25.97 -1.34
CA MET A 619 -18.38 25.33 -0.42
C MET A 619 -19.47 24.58 -1.19
N ASP A 620 -19.85 23.41 -0.71
CA ASP A 620 -20.92 22.57 -1.23
C ASP A 620 -21.68 21.93 -0.07
N ASN A 621 -22.89 22.42 0.21
CA ASN A 621 -23.67 21.95 1.35
C ASN A 621 -24.13 20.50 1.21
N ASP A 622 -24.43 20.04 0.00
CA ASP A 622 -24.81 18.63 -0.23
C ASP A 622 -23.63 17.70 0.01
N ALA A 623 -22.44 18.06 -0.48
CA ALA A 623 -21.21 17.32 -0.22
C ALA A 623 -20.87 17.28 1.28
N PHE A 624 -21.08 18.39 1.99
CA PHE A 624 -20.87 18.43 3.44
C PHE A 624 -21.87 17.53 4.19
N THR A 625 -23.13 17.58 3.82
CA THR A 625 -24.18 16.70 4.42
C THR A 625 -23.83 15.23 4.17
N SER A 626 -23.43 14.90 2.95
CA SER A 626 -22.93 13.55 2.62
C SER A 626 -21.75 13.14 3.49
N PHE A 627 -20.77 14.02 3.63
CA PHE A 627 -19.60 13.77 4.47
C PHE A 627 -19.99 13.49 5.91
N LYS A 628 -20.86 14.30 6.50
CA LYS A 628 -21.37 14.07 7.85
C LYS A 628 -22.05 12.71 8.00
N ASN A 629 -22.93 12.37 7.07
CA ASN A 629 -23.67 11.10 7.12
C ASN A 629 -22.74 9.91 7.02
N ARG A 630 -21.76 9.96 6.12
CA ARG A 630 -20.76 8.89 5.96
C ARG A 630 -19.84 8.79 7.17
N LEU A 631 -19.38 9.91 7.70
CA LEU A 631 -18.51 9.95 8.89
C LEU A 631 -19.26 9.41 10.12
N GLN A 632 -20.49 9.85 10.34
CA GLN A 632 -21.34 9.35 11.42
C GLN A 632 -21.49 7.84 11.36
N ALA A 633 -21.82 7.30 10.19
CA ALA A 633 -21.93 5.86 9.96
C ALA A 633 -20.62 5.12 10.22
N SER A 634 -19.51 5.68 9.77
CA SER A 634 -18.17 5.09 9.94
C SER A 634 -17.75 5.06 11.42
N LEU A 635 -18.11 6.07 12.20
CA LEU A 635 -17.72 6.19 13.60
C LEU A 635 -18.70 5.52 14.59
N ALA A 636 -19.91 5.21 14.16
CA ALA A 636 -20.99 4.75 15.06
C ALA A 636 -20.64 3.50 15.89
N ASN A 637 -19.89 2.57 15.33
CA ASN A 637 -19.48 1.31 15.97
C ASN A 637 -17.96 1.15 16.07
N GLN A 638 -17.25 2.26 16.13
CA GLN A 638 -15.78 2.25 16.14
C GLN A 638 -15.23 1.43 17.32
N GLU A 639 -15.92 1.42 18.46
CA GLU A 639 -15.54 0.68 19.66
C GLU A 639 -15.58 -0.85 19.46
N ALA A 640 -16.27 -1.37 18.45
CA ALA A 640 -16.23 -2.79 18.12
C ALA A 640 -14.83 -3.26 17.71
N ASN A 641 -14.02 -2.39 17.12
CA ASN A 641 -12.64 -2.70 16.78
C ASN A 641 -11.77 -2.63 18.04
N PRO A 642 -11.10 -3.74 18.45
CA PRO A 642 -10.24 -3.74 19.63
C PRO A 642 -9.12 -2.72 19.60
N MET A 643 -8.61 -2.39 18.43
CA MET A 643 -7.53 -1.42 18.28
C MET A 643 -7.95 -0.02 18.73
N THR A 644 -9.22 0.31 18.69
CA THR A 644 -9.73 1.59 19.20
C THR A 644 -9.46 1.75 20.68
N ALA A 645 -9.71 0.72 21.47
CA ALA A 645 -9.42 0.74 22.92
C ALA A 645 -7.93 0.89 23.19
N LEU A 646 -7.09 0.19 22.43
CA LEU A 646 -5.64 0.29 22.59
C LEU A 646 -5.14 1.70 22.25
N GLN A 647 -5.61 2.27 21.14
CA GLN A 647 -5.23 3.62 20.72
C GLN A 647 -5.70 4.68 21.74
N ASP A 648 -6.93 4.59 22.20
CA ASP A 648 -7.46 5.54 23.20
C ASP A 648 -6.65 5.47 24.49
N THR A 649 -6.34 4.27 24.97
CA THR A 649 -5.55 4.06 26.17
C THR A 649 -4.13 4.59 26.01
N LEU A 650 -3.52 4.36 24.84
CA LEU A 650 -2.19 4.87 24.52
C LEU A 650 -2.15 6.40 24.52
N GLN A 651 -3.10 7.04 23.80
CA GLN A 651 -3.17 8.50 23.72
C GLN A 651 -3.33 9.15 25.10
N LYS A 652 -4.16 8.56 25.94
CA LYS A 652 -4.34 9.02 27.30
C LYS A 652 -3.08 8.82 28.15
N ALA A 653 -2.39 7.71 27.97
CA ALA A 653 -1.12 7.43 28.66
C ALA A 653 -0.04 8.43 28.23
N LEU A 654 0.07 8.73 26.95
CA LEU A 654 1.09 9.63 26.41
C LEU A 654 0.82 11.10 26.71
N TYR A 655 -0.42 11.56 26.53
CA TYR A 655 -0.75 12.99 26.54
C TYR A 655 -1.70 13.42 27.66
N MET A 656 -2.07 12.50 28.56
CA MET A 656 -2.83 12.78 29.79
C MET A 656 -4.14 13.53 29.55
N GLY A 657 -4.82 13.20 28.42
CA GLY A 657 -6.09 13.80 28.07
C GLY A 657 -6.01 15.21 27.53
N HIS A 658 -4.86 15.62 26.96
CA HIS A 658 -4.74 16.93 26.34
C HIS A 658 -5.86 17.17 25.33
N PRO A 659 -6.55 18.32 25.32
CA PRO A 659 -7.71 18.56 24.45
C PRO A 659 -7.43 18.34 22.96
N ARG A 660 -6.21 18.57 22.50
CA ARG A 660 -5.82 18.40 21.10
C ARG A 660 -5.55 16.97 20.67
N THR A 661 -5.59 16.02 21.61
CA THR A 661 -5.38 14.59 21.33
C THR A 661 -6.67 13.78 21.40
N ILE A 662 -7.82 14.44 21.44
CA ILE A 662 -9.13 13.77 21.49
C ILE A 662 -9.44 13.14 20.14
N ARG A 663 -9.85 11.88 20.18
CA ARG A 663 -10.31 11.14 18.99
C ARG A 663 -11.71 11.61 18.59
N MET A 664 -11.95 11.76 17.30
CA MET A 664 -13.28 12.04 16.74
C MET A 664 -14.23 10.87 17.02
N LYS A 665 -15.40 11.19 17.57
CA LYS A 665 -16.46 10.21 17.88
C LYS A 665 -17.75 10.58 17.16
N ALA A 666 -18.64 9.60 17.01
CA ALA A 666 -19.88 9.77 16.29
C ALA A 666 -20.75 10.93 16.82
N ASP A 667 -20.80 11.12 18.15
CA ASP A 667 -21.57 12.18 18.79
C ASP A 667 -21.00 13.60 18.58
N MET A 668 -19.77 13.70 18.07
CA MET A 668 -19.13 14.98 17.73
C MET A 668 -19.43 15.46 16.33
N VAL A 669 -19.92 14.58 15.44
CA VAL A 669 -20.11 14.91 14.02
C VAL A 669 -21.08 16.07 13.82
N ASP A 670 -22.17 16.13 14.57
CA ASP A 670 -23.16 17.22 14.49
C ASP A 670 -22.64 18.57 14.97
N LYS A 671 -21.50 18.58 15.66
CA LYS A 671 -20.84 19.81 16.15
C LYS A 671 -19.90 20.41 15.13
N ILE A 672 -19.68 19.77 13.99
CA ILE A 672 -18.87 20.33 12.91
C ILE A 672 -19.56 21.53 12.31
N ASP A 673 -18.89 22.68 12.33
CA ASP A 673 -19.39 23.93 11.74
C ASP A 673 -18.65 24.17 10.42
N TYR A 674 -19.33 23.91 9.29
CA TYR A 674 -18.72 24.04 7.96
C TYR A 674 -18.24 25.46 7.67
N ALA A 675 -19.04 26.47 7.99
CA ALA A 675 -18.65 27.87 7.77
C ALA A 675 -17.39 28.23 8.58
N LYS A 676 -17.30 27.75 9.82
CA LYS A 676 -16.14 27.99 10.69
C LYS A 676 -14.89 27.28 10.18
N VAL A 677 -15.02 26.04 9.73
CA VAL A 677 -13.92 25.29 9.11
C VAL A 677 -13.38 26.07 7.91
N MET A 678 -14.26 26.55 7.04
CA MET A 678 -13.84 27.31 5.85
C MET A 678 -13.21 28.65 6.18
N GLU A 679 -13.72 29.34 7.19
CA GLU A 679 -13.12 30.60 7.69
C GLU A 679 -11.68 30.35 8.18
N MET A 680 -11.48 29.32 9.01
CA MET A 680 -10.18 28.96 9.57
C MET A 680 -9.22 28.52 8.46
N TYR A 681 -9.69 27.70 7.54
CA TYR A 681 -8.89 27.21 6.42
C TYR A 681 -8.43 28.36 5.53
N LYS A 682 -9.35 29.27 5.14
CA LYS A 682 -9.04 30.44 4.30
C LYS A 682 -8.05 31.37 4.98
N ASP A 683 -8.11 31.51 6.29
CA ASP A 683 -7.15 32.32 7.05
C ASP A 683 -5.72 31.80 6.89
N ARG A 684 -5.54 30.48 6.84
CA ARG A 684 -4.21 29.86 6.67
C ARG A 684 -3.61 30.10 5.28
N PHE A 685 -4.43 30.31 4.27
CA PHE A 685 -4.00 30.57 2.90
C PHE A 685 -4.19 32.02 2.44
N LYS A 686 -4.43 32.91 3.36
CA LYS A 686 -4.65 34.33 3.07
C LYS A 686 -3.39 35.08 2.65
N ASP A 687 -2.22 34.59 3.07
CA ASP A 687 -0.93 35.25 2.84
C ASP A 687 0.08 34.27 2.27
N ALA A 688 0.46 34.47 1.02
CA ALA A 688 1.47 33.68 0.35
C ALA A 688 2.90 34.20 0.56
N SER A 689 3.08 35.37 1.19
CA SER A 689 4.39 36.03 1.27
C SER A 689 5.43 35.25 2.08
N ASP A 690 5.00 34.39 2.99
CA ASP A 690 5.87 33.53 3.79
C ASP A 690 5.86 32.06 3.34
N PHE A 691 5.24 31.78 2.19
CA PHE A 691 5.27 30.42 1.60
C PHE A 691 6.59 30.14 0.91
N THR A 692 7.03 28.90 1.08
CA THR A 692 8.11 28.29 0.32
C THR A 692 7.53 27.17 -0.53
N PHE A 693 7.75 27.24 -1.85
CA PHE A 693 7.38 26.21 -2.82
C PHE A 693 8.64 25.45 -3.24
N ILE A 694 8.60 24.14 -3.19
CA ILE A 694 9.69 23.27 -3.61
C ILE A 694 9.22 22.44 -4.78
N PHE A 695 9.95 22.48 -5.89
CA PHE A 695 9.71 21.66 -7.07
C PHE A 695 10.96 20.84 -7.38
N VAL A 696 10.78 19.53 -7.51
CA VAL A 696 11.85 18.59 -7.85
C VAL A 696 11.37 17.68 -8.97
N GLY A 697 12.15 17.55 -10.02
CA GLY A 697 11.82 16.64 -11.12
C GLY A 697 12.41 17.08 -12.45
N ASN A 698 11.79 16.64 -13.53
CA ASN A 698 12.18 16.99 -14.90
C ASN A 698 11.75 18.43 -15.21
N ILE A 699 12.54 19.38 -14.73
CA ILE A 699 12.24 20.81 -14.81
C ILE A 699 13.16 21.47 -15.82
N LYS A 700 12.56 22.20 -16.75
CA LYS A 700 13.27 23.14 -17.63
C LYS A 700 12.93 24.55 -17.13
N PRO A 701 13.87 25.28 -16.55
CA PRO A 701 13.61 26.61 -15.96
C PRO A 701 12.92 27.58 -16.92
N GLU A 702 13.34 27.61 -18.18
CA GLU A 702 12.77 28.48 -19.21
C GLU A 702 11.29 28.19 -19.50
N GLU A 703 10.81 26.99 -19.22
CA GLU A 703 9.40 26.61 -19.43
C GLU A 703 8.55 26.89 -18.17
N VAL A 704 9.11 26.68 -16.98
CA VAL A 704 8.34 26.78 -15.73
C VAL A 704 8.38 28.18 -15.11
N GLU A 705 9.46 28.92 -15.23
CA GLU A 705 9.62 30.25 -14.61
C GLU A 705 8.51 31.24 -15.03
N PRO A 706 8.15 31.35 -16.32
CA PRO A 706 7.05 32.23 -16.71
C PRO A 706 5.72 31.85 -16.07
N LEU A 707 5.44 30.56 -15.96
CA LEU A 707 4.21 30.06 -15.32
C LEU A 707 4.22 30.30 -13.81
N ILE A 708 5.36 30.14 -13.16
CA ILE A 708 5.56 30.46 -11.74
C ILE A 708 5.28 31.93 -11.49
N ALA A 709 5.85 32.82 -12.29
CA ALA A 709 5.61 34.25 -12.17
C ALA A 709 4.14 34.62 -12.37
N THR A 710 3.47 33.99 -13.34
CA THR A 710 2.07 34.25 -13.65
C THR A 710 1.15 33.81 -12.52
N TYR A 711 1.29 32.57 -12.04
CA TYR A 711 0.36 31.97 -11.08
C TYR A 711 0.77 32.15 -9.62
N LEU A 712 2.00 31.81 -9.28
CA LEU A 712 2.48 31.96 -7.90
C LEU A 712 2.74 33.42 -7.56
N GLY A 713 3.18 34.24 -8.54
CA GLY A 713 3.37 35.67 -8.36
C GLY A 713 2.06 36.46 -8.19
N ALA A 714 0.93 35.84 -8.54
CA ALA A 714 -0.41 36.42 -8.36
C ALA A 714 -1.10 35.96 -7.08
N LEU A 715 -0.49 35.09 -6.29
CA LEU A 715 -1.09 34.63 -5.03
C LEU A 715 -1.24 35.79 -4.05
N PRO A 716 -2.31 35.80 -3.22
CA PRO A 716 -2.57 36.87 -2.29
C PRO A 716 -1.44 37.02 -1.28
N SER A 717 -1.07 38.25 -0.96
CA SER A 717 -0.02 38.60 -0.02
C SER A 717 -0.42 39.78 0.84
N VAL A 718 -0.37 39.62 2.14
CA VAL A 718 -0.64 40.66 3.13
C VAL A 718 0.56 40.92 4.04
N ASN A 719 1.70 40.35 3.70
CA ASN A 719 2.97 40.48 4.46
C ASN A 719 2.83 40.17 5.96
N ARG A 720 2.01 39.19 6.28
CA ARG A 720 1.78 38.74 7.64
C ARG A 720 2.95 37.88 8.09
N LYS A 721 3.58 38.24 9.19
CA LYS A 721 4.65 37.43 9.77
C LYS A 721 4.09 36.56 10.88
N GLU A 722 4.02 35.28 10.66
CA GLU A 722 3.51 34.33 11.63
C GLU A 722 4.50 33.22 11.91
N THR A 723 4.31 32.58 13.05
CA THR A 723 4.94 31.34 13.43
C THR A 723 3.89 30.44 14.09
N PHE A 724 4.23 29.20 14.30
CA PHE A 724 3.37 28.27 15.04
C PHE A 724 3.36 28.59 16.52
N ARG A 725 2.32 28.13 17.20
CA ARG A 725 2.19 28.21 18.66
C ARG A 725 2.49 26.83 19.26
N ASP A 726 3.30 26.83 20.34
CA ASP A 726 3.47 25.62 21.15
C ASP A 726 2.26 25.50 22.09
N ASN A 727 1.39 24.53 21.82
CA ASN A 727 0.21 24.27 22.66
C ASN A 727 0.49 23.25 23.76
N HIS A 728 1.76 22.96 24.01
CA HIS A 728 2.19 22.06 25.08
C HIS A 728 1.54 20.66 24.98
N ILE A 729 1.53 20.10 23.76
CA ILE A 729 1.14 18.71 23.51
C ILE A 729 2.38 17.85 23.74
N ASP A 730 2.75 17.76 25.01
CA ASP A 730 3.98 17.08 25.42
C ASP A 730 3.68 15.65 25.88
N MET A 731 4.57 14.73 25.55
CA MET A 731 4.47 13.37 26.04
C MET A 731 4.72 13.32 27.54
N ARG A 732 4.08 12.36 28.21
CA ARG A 732 4.23 12.12 29.64
C ARG A 732 5.71 12.03 30.00
N GLN A 733 6.07 12.70 31.08
CA GLN A 733 7.37 12.61 31.74
C GLN A 733 7.29 11.63 32.91
N GLY A 734 8.36 10.85 33.13
CA GLY A 734 8.37 9.78 34.10
C GLY A 734 7.83 8.47 33.55
N ASP A 735 8.15 7.37 34.22
CA ASP A 735 7.72 6.04 33.83
C ASP A 735 6.23 5.84 34.14
N TYR A 736 5.53 5.18 33.22
CA TYR A 736 4.11 4.88 33.34
C TYR A 736 3.81 3.52 32.73
N LYS A 737 2.98 2.75 33.42
CA LYS A 737 2.59 1.41 32.97
C LYS A 737 1.10 1.21 33.11
N ASN A 738 0.44 0.74 32.09
CA ASN A 738 -0.98 0.38 32.13
C ASN A 738 -1.20 -0.92 31.35
N ILE A 739 -1.54 -1.97 32.07
CA ILE A 739 -1.95 -3.25 31.52
C ILE A 739 -3.45 -3.37 31.77
N PHE A 740 -4.23 -3.45 30.68
CA PHE A 740 -5.68 -3.55 30.79
C PHE A 740 -6.20 -4.76 30.02
N SER A 741 -7.34 -5.26 30.44
CA SER A 741 -8.01 -6.40 29.83
C SER A 741 -9.15 -5.94 28.93
N LYS A 742 -9.32 -6.63 27.81
CA LYS A 742 -10.45 -6.44 26.92
C LYS A 742 -10.86 -7.80 26.35
N LYS A 743 -12.16 -8.02 26.26
CA LYS A 743 -12.66 -9.23 25.61
C LYS A 743 -12.35 -9.17 24.10
N LEU A 744 -11.62 -10.16 23.60
CA LEU A 744 -11.25 -10.30 22.20
C LEU A 744 -11.76 -11.65 21.67
N GLU A 745 -12.20 -11.68 20.44
CA GLU A 745 -12.65 -12.92 19.79
C GLU A 745 -11.48 -13.89 19.52
N THR A 746 -10.30 -13.37 19.16
CA THR A 746 -9.07 -14.15 19.10
C THR A 746 -8.20 -13.76 20.29
N PRO A 747 -7.83 -14.71 21.18
CA PRO A 747 -6.98 -14.39 22.32
C PRO A 747 -5.64 -13.79 21.89
N LYS A 748 -5.33 -12.60 22.40
CA LYS A 748 -4.14 -11.85 22.01
C LYS A 748 -3.76 -10.86 23.09
N ALA A 749 -2.47 -10.61 23.24
CA ALA A 749 -1.94 -9.45 23.95
C ALA A 749 -1.19 -8.56 22.94
N SER A 750 -1.45 -7.27 22.98
CA SER A 750 -0.75 -6.26 22.20
C SER A 750 0.01 -5.34 23.14
N VAL A 751 1.32 -5.21 22.93
CA VAL A 751 2.22 -4.48 23.84
C VAL A 751 2.88 -3.33 23.09
N LEU A 752 2.79 -2.13 23.68
CA LEU A 752 3.48 -0.93 23.23
C LEU A 752 4.42 -0.43 24.31
N VAL A 753 5.68 -0.21 23.95
CA VAL A 753 6.68 0.41 24.82
C VAL A 753 7.22 1.64 24.11
N ILE A 754 7.03 2.81 24.71
CA ILE A 754 7.45 4.08 24.12
C ILE A 754 8.38 4.79 25.08
N ASN A 755 9.60 5.04 24.62
CA ASN A 755 10.58 5.88 25.31
C ASN A 755 10.68 7.21 24.59
N ASN A 756 10.62 8.32 25.31
CA ASN A 756 10.78 9.64 24.74
C ASN A 756 11.79 10.45 25.55
N GLY A 757 12.33 11.47 24.93
CA GLY A 757 13.28 12.35 25.60
C GLY A 757 13.78 13.48 24.71
N LYS A 758 14.51 14.39 25.33
CA LYS A 758 15.20 15.46 24.60
C LYS A 758 16.30 14.88 23.72
N CYS A 759 16.40 15.35 22.51
CA CYS A 759 17.42 14.93 21.57
C CYS A 759 17.59 15.99 20.48
N ALA A 760 18.82 16.45 20.25
CA ALA A 760 19.10 17.43 19.22
C ALA A 760 18.76 16.89 17.82
N TYR A 761 18.13 17.71 17.02
CA TYR A 761 17.72 17.37 15.63
C TYR A 761 18.91 17.57 14.70
N THR A 762 19.69 16.51 14.49
CA THR A 762 20.91 16.52 13.67
C THR A 762 20.92 15.29 12.76
N LEU A 763 21.68 15.36 11.67
CA LEU A 763 21.90 14.23 10.78
C LEU A 763 22.47 13.02 11.54
N LYS A 764 23.47 13.23 12.36
CA LYS A 764 24.12 12.15 13.13
C LYS A 764 23.10 11.45 14.07
N ASN A 765 22.31 12.21 14.79
CA ASN A 765 21.30 11.66 15.69
C ASN A 765 20.18 10.93 14.94
N GLN A 766 19.76 11.46 13.79
CA GLN A 766 18.78 10.79 12.93
C GLN A 766 19.31 9.44 12.43
N ILE A 767 20.55 9.39 12.00
CA ILE A 767 21.21 8.17 11.56
C ILE A 767 21.34 7.17 12.72
N MET A 768 21.77 7.64 13.89
CA MET A 768 21.90 6.79 15.09
C MET A 768 20.55 6.22 15.52
N MET A 769 19.47 7.00 15.47
CA MET A 769 18.11 6.49 15.76
C MET A 769 17.67 5.42 14.75
N SER A 770 17.95 5.62 13.48
CA SER A 770 17.68 4.62 12.44
C SER A 770 18.47 3.33 12.66
N MET A 771 19.77 3.47 12.98
CA MET A 771 20.61 2.29 13.30
C MET A 771 20.10 1.55 14.52
N LEU A 772 19.79 2.25 15.59
CA LEU A 772 19.24 1.66 16.82
C LEU A 772 17.97 0.86 16.51
N SER A 773 17.03 1.45 15.81
CA SER A 773 15.76 0.80 15.44
C SER A 773 16.00 -0.48 14.66
N GLN A 774 16.88 -0.43 13.67
CA GLN A 774 17.16 -1.57 12.78
C GLN A 774 17.91 -2.67 13.52
N ILE A 775 18.86 -2.33 14.38
CA ILE A 775 19.59 -3.32 15.19
C ILE A 775 18.63 -4.00 16.17
N LEU A 776 17.75 -3.25 16.81
CA LEU A 776 16.74 -3.81 17.69
C LEU A 776 15.82 -4.78 16.95
N ASN A 777 15.42 -4.45 15.73
CA ASN A 777 14.60 -5.36 14.91
C ASN A 777 15.34 -6.67 14.60
N ILE A 778 16.63 -6.62 14.33
CA ILE A 778 17.45 -7.84 14.15
C ILE A 778 17.50 -8.65 15.44
N MET A 779 17.80 -7.99 16.56
CA MET A 779 17.91 -8.64 17.87
C MET A 779 16.60 -9.31 18.30
N TYR A 780 15.48 -8.61 18.15
CA TYR A 780 14.18 -9.12 18.54
C TYR A 780 13.66 -10.24 17.61
N THR A 781 14.03 -10.21 16.35
CA THR A 781 13.73 -11.32 15.43
C THR A 781 14.43 -12.59 15.91
N GLU A 782 15.67 -12.50 16.30
CA GLU A 782 16.43 -13.65 16.83
C GLU A 782 15.89 -14.15 18.18
N SER A 783 15.64 -13.24 19.13
CA SER A 783 15.31 -13.62 20.51
C SER A 783 13.84 -13.94 20.72
N VAL A 784 12.93 -13.14 20.19
CA VAL A 784 11.49 -13.25 20.47
C VAL A 784 10.79 -14.11 19.45
N ARG A 785 11.08 -13.89 18.15
CA ARG A 785 10.45 -14.67 17.09
C ARG A 785 11.09 -16.04 16.92
N GLU A 786 12.40 -16.10 16.69
CA GLU A 786 13.09 -17.34 16.33
C GLU A 786 13.37 -18.24 17.53
N LYS A 787 13.94 -17.68 18.60
CA LYS A 787 14.33 -18.45 19.78
C LYS A 787 13.14 -18.86 20.66
N GLU A 788 12.25 -17.92 20.95
CA GLU A 788 11.12 -18.16 21.84
C GLU A 788 9.84 -18.59 21.11
N GLY A 789 9.73 -18.28 19.79
CA GLY A 789 8.48 -18.48 19.06
C GLY A 789 7.32 -17.72 19.70
N GLY A 790 7.61 -16.61 20.36
CA GLY A 790 6.64 -15.85 21.16
C GLY A 790 5.87 -14.78 20.40
N THR A 791 6.29 -14.50 19.18
CA THR A 791 5.65 -13.48 18.34
C THR A 791 5.90 -13.82 16.88
N TYR A 792 5.07 -13.29 16.00
CA TYR A 792 5.37 -13.26 14.55
C TYR A 792 6.45 -12.22 14.25
N GLY A 793 6.42 -11.08 14.92
CA GLY A 793 7.45 -10.06 14.79
C GLY A 793 7.33 -8.98 15.86
N VAL A 794 8.46 -8.35 16.12
CA VAL A 794 8.56 -7.16 16.97
C VAL A 794 9.00 -6.01 16.08
N SER A 795 8.30 -4.89 16.16
CA SER A 795 8.63 -3.69 15.42
C SER A 795 9.21 -2.64 16.35
N ALA A 796 10.46 -2.26 16.14
CA ALA A 796 11.10 -1.11 16.77
C ALA A 796 11.19 0.02 15.74
N PHE A 797 10.68 1.19 16.11
CA PHE A 797 10.69 2.38 15.26
C PHE A 797 11.08 3.59 16.09
N GLY A 798 11.99 4.39 15.55
CA GLY A 798 12.41 5.62 16.21
C GLY A 798 12.31 6.82 15.29
N SER A 799 12.07 7.99 15.88
CA SER A 799 11.98 9.26 15.17
C SER A 799 12.54 10.41 15.99
N LEU A 800 13.01 11.42 15.26
CA LEU A 800 13.38 12.71 15.83
C LEU A 800 12.41 13.78 15.32
N THR A 801 12.10 14.74 16.18
CA THR A 801 11.23 15.88 15.85
C THR A 801 11.95 17.17 16.23
N LYS A 802 11.89 18.19 15.38
CA LYS A 802 12.43 19.52 15.63
C LYS A 802 11.43 20.40 16.37
N TYR A 803 10.21 20.48 15.88
CA TYR A 803 9.18 21.40 16.33
C TYR A 803 7.97 20.70 16.94
N PRO A 804 7.35 21.29 18.01
CA PRO A 804 7.75 22.55 18.66
C PRO A 804 9.01 22.45 19.52
N LYS A 805 9.43 21.23 19.90
CA LYS A 805 10.62 20.97 20.72
C LYS A 805 11.45 19.84 20.13
N GLU A 806 12.76 19.93 20.24
CA GLU A 806 13.64 18.86 19.81
C GLU A 806 13.49 17.65 20.73
N LYS A 807 13.06 16.53 20.18
CA LYS A 807 12.83 15.28 20.92
C LYS A 807 13.08 14.05 20.06
N ALA A 808 13.30 12.94 20.74
CA ALA A 808 13.36 11.62 20.16
C ALA A 808 12.28 10.72 20.78
N VAL A 809 11.76 9.81 19.98
CA VAL A 809 10.80 8.78 20.41
C VAL A 809 11.26 7.45 19.85
N LEU A 810 11.34 6.44 20.73
CA LEU A 810 11.58 5.04 20.33
C LEU A 810 10.36 4.23 20.73
N GLN A 811 9.68 3.65 19.75
CA GLN A 811 8.49 2.84 19.96
C GLN A 811 8.78 1.38 19.63
N ILE A 812 8.35 0.48 20.50
CA ILE A 812 8.44 -0.97 20.29
C ILE A 812 7.03 -1.54 20.39
N TYR A 813 6.63 -2.33 19.41
CA TYR A 813 5.31 -2.95 19.34
C TYR A 813 5.43 -4.43 19.00
N PHE A 814 4.61 -5.24 19.68
CA PHE A 814 4.45 -6.65 19.31
C PHE A 814 3.12 -7.20 19.79
N ASP A 815 2.66 -8.25 19.11
CA ASP A 815 1.53 -9.08 19.52
C ASP A 815 2.07 -10.44 19.98
N THR A 816 1.39 -11.03 20.93
CA THR A 816 1.77 -12.35 21.47
C THR A 816 0.56 -13.05 22.11
N ASP A 817 0.74 -14.31 22.46
CA ASP A 817 -0.18 -15.04 23.32
C ASP A 817 -0.28 -14.32 24.67
N PRO A 818 -1.50 -14.11 25.23
CA PRO A 818 -1.66 -13.49 26.54
C PRO A 818 -0.80 -14.12 27.65
N ALA A 819 -0.65 -15.44 27.61
CA ALA A 819 0.17 -16.18 28.58
C ALA A 819 1.67 -15.87 28.47
N LYS A 820 2.13 -15.40 27.32
CA LYS A 820 3.55 -15.09 27.06
C LYS A 820 3.87 -13.59 27.18
N ARG A 821 2.88 -12.76 27.37
CA ARG A 821 3.04 -11.30 27.39
C ARG A 821 4.13 -10.82 28.34
N ALA A 822 4.08 -11.24 29.59
CA ALA A 822 5.05 -10.81 30.60
C ALA A 822 6.46 -11.24 30.26
N LYS A 823 6.65 -12.51 29.85
CA LYS A 823 7.96 -13.06 29.50
C LYS A 823 8.55 -12.37 28.28
N MET A 824 7.75 -12.16 27.23
CA MET A 824 8.24 -11.50 26.00
C MET A 824 8.57 -10.03 26.25
N THR A 825 7.77 -9.34 27.02
CA THR A 825 8.04 -7.95 27.43
C THR A 825 9.35 -7.87 28.20
N ASP A 826 9.60 -8.78 29.15
CA ASP A 826 10.86 -8.82 29.90
C ASP A 826 12.08 -9.06 29.01
N ILE A 827 11.97 -9.95 28.05
CA ILE A 827 13.06 -10.22 27.08
C ILE A 827 13.38 -8.94 26.31
N ILE A 828 12.36 -8.25 25.79
CA ILE A 828 12.53 -7.02 25.02
C ILE A 828 13.20 -5.93 25.84
N LEU A 829 12.75 -5.73 27.07
CA LEU A 829 13.32 -4.71 27.95
C LEU A 829 14.73 -5.07 28.42
N ASN A 830 15.00 -6.34 28.68
CA ASN A 830 16.34 -6.80 29.04
C ASN A 830 17.34 -6.61 27.91
N GLU A 831 16.94 -6.90 26.66
CA GLU A 831 17.81 -6.67 25.49
C GLU A 831 18.05 -5.18 25.26
N LEU A 832 17.06 -4.34 25.47
CA LEU A 832 17.22 -2.89 25.38
C LEU A 832 18.21 -2.39 26.45
N ASN A 833 18.13 -2.91 27.66
CA ASN A 833 19.06 -2.61 28.73
C ASN A 833 20.47 -3.12 28.45
N GLN A 834 20.63 -4.30 27.86
CA GLN A 834 21.92 -4.81 27.41
C GLN A 834 22.56 -3.91 26.36
N PHE A 835 21.74 -3.35 25.48
CA PHE A 835 22.23 -2.40 24.47
C PHE A 835 22.83 -1.15 25.15
N VAL A 836 22.21 -0.68 26.22
CA VAL A 836 22.74 0.43 27.03
C VAL A 836 24.05 0.05 27.71
N ASP A 837 24.12 -1.16 28.25
CA ASP A 837 25.27 -1.61 29.06
C ASP A 837 26.47 -2.05 28.21
N GLN A 838 26.24 -2.67 27.08
CA GLN A 838 27.26 -3.31 26.26
C GLN A 838 27.40 -2.73 24.83
N GLY A 839 26.38 -2.00 24.36
CA GLY A 839 26.29 -1.57 22.97
C GLY A 839 25.93 -2.70 22.01
N PRO A 840 25.83 -2.39 20.72
CA PRO A 840 25.52 -3.39 19.69
C PRO A 840 26.74 -4.25 19.38
N SER A 841 26.49 -5.46 18.84
CA SER A 841 27.56 -6.28 18.29
C SER A 841 28.15 -5.63 17.01
N ALA A 842 29.43 -5.88 16.76
CA ALA A 842 30.08 -5.44 15.50
C ALA A 842 29.37 -6.00 14.27
N GLU A 843 28.90 -7.24 14.35
CA GLU A 843 28.18 -7.90 13.26
C GLU A 843 26.88 -7.14 12.92
N ASN A 844 26.03 -6.89 13.90
CA ASN A 844 24.78 -6.18 13.68
C ASN A 844 24.97 -4.73 13.21
N LEU A 845 25.96 -4.05 13.77
CA LEU A 845 26.31 -2.71 13.33
C LEU A 845 26.73 -2.70 11.86
N ASN A 846 27.55 -3.67 11.43
CA ASN A 846 27.98 -3.77 10.03
C ASN A 846 26.83 -4.07 9.09
N LYS A 847 25.92 -4.97 9.46
CA LYS A 847 24.71 -5.28 8.67
C LYS A 847 23.88 -4.03 8.42
N VAL A 848 23.64 -3.25 9.45
CA VAL A 848 22.82 -2.03 9.37
C VAL A 848 23.52 -0.95 8.58
N LYS A 849 24.81 -0.77 8.74
CA LYS A 849 25.60 0.18 7.92
C LYS A 849 25.54 -0.18 6.43
N GLU A 850 25.76 -1.44 6.10
CA GLU A 850 25.69 -1.92 4.70
C GLU A 850 24.32 -1.63 4.09
N PHE A 851 23.25 -1.95 4.81
CA PHE A 851 21.89 -1.67 4.35
C PHE A 851 21.65 -0.17 4.16
N MET A 852 22.01 0.65 5.14
CA MET A 852 21.76 2.10 5.09
C MET A 852 22.54 2.79 3.96
N LEU A 853 23.77 2.38 3.72
CA LEU A 853 24.59 2.90 2.60
C LEU A 853 24.01 2.50 1.25
N LYS A 854 23.54 1.27 1.13
CA LYS A 854 22.85 0.77 -0.06
C LYS A 854 21.58 1.56 -0.31
N LYS A 855 20.75 1.73 0.73
CA LYS A 855 19.47 2.45 0.65
C LYS A 855 19.65 3.92 0.33
N TYR A 856 20.68 4.55 0.86
CA TYR A 856 21.01 5.95 0.56
C TYR A 856 21.25 6.16 -0.94
N LYS A 857 22.01 5.27 -1.57
CA LYS A 857 22.27 5.35 -3.02
C LYS A 857 20.98 5.23 -3.84
N GLU A 858 20.06 4.38 -3.42
CA GLU A 858 18.73 4.25 -4.03
C GLU A 858 17.91 5.54 -3.85
N ASN A 859 17.85 6.05 -2.61
CA ASN A 859 17.08 7.24 -2.25
C ASN A 859 17.58 8.49 -2.97
N ALA A 860 18.88 8.62 -3.17
CA ALA A 860 19.48 9.78 -3.83
C ALA A 860 19.05 9.92 -5.31
N LYS A 861 18.45 8.89 -5.89
CA LYS A 861 17.86 8.86 -7.23
C LYS A 861 16.33 8.98 -7.23
N GLU A 862 15.75 9.40 -6.12
CA GLU A 862 14.30 9.60 -5.99
C GLU A 862 13.97 11.08 -5.82
N ASN A 863 13.02 11.58 -6.61
CA ASN A 863 12.57 12.97 -6.48
C ASN A 863 11.96 13.24 -5.10
N SER A 864 11.23 12.28 -4.55
CA SER A 864 10.62 12.40 -3.21
C SER A 864 11.66 12.59 -2.09
N TYR A 865 12.81 11.93 -2.20
CA TYR A 865 13.91 12.11 -1.26
C TYR A 865 14.36 13.57 -1.21
N TRP A 866 14.57 14.19 -2.38
CA TRP A 866 15.06 15.56 -2.47
C TRP A 866 13.99 16.59 -2.07
N VAL A 867 12.70 16.30 -2.31
CA VAL A 867 11.61 17.11 -1.75
C VAL A 867 11.69 17.14 -0.22
N ASN A 868 11.92 15.99 0.41
CA ASN A 868 12.05 15.90 1.86
C ASN A 868 13.30 16.59 2.38
N ILE A 869 14.45 16.39 1.73
CA ILE A 869 15.71 17.03 2.11
C ILE A 869 15.62 18.56 2.02
N LEU A 870 15.04 19.07 0.94
CA LEU A 870 14.84 20.51 0.78
C LEU A 870 13.82 21.04 1.78
N GLY A 871 12.76 20.28 2.08
CA GLY A 871 11.78 20.63 3.10
C GLY A 871 12.42 20.74 4.50
N GLU A 872 13.23 19.79 4.88
CA GLU A 872 13.96 19.80 6.15
C GLU A 872 14.94 20.99 6.22
N TYR A 873 15.62 21.29 5.11
CA TYR A 873 16.53 22.41 5.05
C TYR A 873 15.83 23.75 5.24
N PHE A 874 14.72 23.97 4.52
CA PHE A 874 14.03 25.26 4.54
C PHE A 874 13.03 25.41 5.69
N TRP A 875 12.50 24.32 6.24
CA TRP A 875 11.58 24.35 7.38
C TRP A 875 12.30 24.15 8.71
N GLU A 876 13.01 23.03 8.90
CA GLU A 876 13.73 22.73 10.14
C GLU A 876 15.08 23.42 10.22
N GLY A 877 15.59 23.96 9.11
CA GLY A 877 16.90 24.59 9.08
C GLY A 877 18.06 23.60 9.19
N THR A 878 17.85 22.35 8.78
CA THR A 878 18.82 21.28 9.00
C THR A 878 19.16 20.58 7.68
N ASP A 879 20.44 20.43 7.42
CA ASP A 879 20.97 19.64 6.31
C ASP A 879 21.00 18.15 6.71
N MET A 880 20.05 17.37 6.20
CA MET A 880 19.94 15.94 6.49
C MET A 880 20.58 15.07 5.40
N ASN A 881 21.35 15.66 4.49
CA ASN A 881 21.97 14.91 3.38
C ASN A 881 23.49 14.99 3.37
N THR A 882 24.06 16.18 3.49
CA THR A 882 25.51 16.37 3.30
C THR A 882 26.31 15.56 4.30
N GLY A 883 27.23 14.75 3.80
CA GLY A 883 28.08 13.89 4.63
C GLY A 883 27.39 12.63 5.16
N TYR A 884 26.25 12.24 4.60
CA TYR A 884 25.49 11.05 5.03
C TYR A 884 26.36 9.80 5.07
N THR A 885 27.02 9.46 3.97
CA THR A 885 27.87 8.27 3.85
C THR A 885 29.01 8.28 4.87
N ASN A 886 29.71 9.41 4.99
CA ASN A 886 30.81 9.54 5.96
C ASN A 886 30.30 9.42 7.40
N THR A 887 29.14 9.98 7.69
CA THR A 887 28.55 9.91 9.03
C THR A 887 28.16 8.46 9.36
N VAL A 888 27.50 7.75 8.45
CA VAL A 888 27.18 6.32 8.65
C VAL A 888 28.45 5.51 8.94
N ASN A 889 29.50 5.70 8.14
CA ASN A 889 30.75 4.97 8.31
C ASN A 889 31.47 5.29 9.61
N SER A 890 31.33 6.52 10.12
CA SER A 890 32.05 6.98 11.33
C SER A 890 31.40 6.54 12.64
N ILE A 891 30.13 6.17 12.62
CA ILE A 891 29.40 5.77 13.85
C ILE A 891 29.94 4.46 14.38
N THR A 892 30.31 4.46 15.65
CA THR A 892 30.83 3.30 16.38
C THR A 892 29.76 2.64 17.25
N ALA A 893 30.01 1.42 17.69
CA ALA A 893 29.16 0.75 18.67
C ALA A 893 29.02 1.59 19.95
N LYS A 894 30.09 2.25 20.37
CA LYS A 894 30.08 3.14 21.55
C LYS A 894 29.17 4.36 21.33
N ASP A 895 29.20 4.95 20.14
CA ASP A 895 28.34 6.09 19.82
C ASP A 895 26.87 5.70 19.98
N LEU A 896 26.47 4.52 19.47
CA LEU A 896 25.10 4.02 19.59
C LEU A 896 24.74 3.67 21.03
N GLN A 897 25.66 3.10 21.76
CA GLN A 897 25.48 2.80 23.20
C GLN A 897 25.19 4.08 23.97
N GLU A 898 26.00 5.11 23.79
CA GLU A 898 25.84 6.41 24.45
C GLU A 898 24.55 7.12 24.04
N PHE A 899 24.23 7.07 22.77
CA PHE A 899 22.96 7.65 22.24
C PHE A 899 21.74 6.98 22.89
N THR A 900 21.72 5.67 22.94
CA THR A 900 20.62 4.90 23.55
C THR A 900 20.53 5.16 25.04
N LYS A 901 21.67 5.17 25.70
CA LYS A 901 21.76 5.48 27.14
C LYS A 901 21.21 6.88 27.45
N ALA A 902 21.58 7.88 26.67
CA ALA A 902 21.11 9.24 26.83
C ALA A 902 19.59 9.37 26.70
N LEU A 903 18.96 8.59 25.82
CA LEU A 903 17.52 8.56 25.69
C LEU A 903 16.84 7.87 26.86
N LEU A 904 17.30 6.66 27.22
CA LEU A 904 16.66 5.83 28.25
C LEU A 904 16.86 6.38 29.68
N GLU A 905 17.99 7.01 29.99
CA GLU A 905 18.27 7.59 31.29
C GLU A 905 17.38 8.79 31.64
N GLN A 906 16.64 9.35 30.67
CA GLN A 906 15.65 10.39 30.93
C GLN A 906 14.41 9.83 31.65
N ASN A 907 14.26 8.51 31.69
CA ASN A 907 13.22 7.80 32.44
C ASN A 907 11.80 8.21 32.06
N ASN A 908 11.53 8.27 30.76
CA ASN A 908 10.22 8.60 30.21
C ASN A 908 9.70 7.41 29.39
N ARG A 909 9.42 6.30 30.07
CA ARG A 909 8.91 5.09 29.44
C ARG A 909 7.43 4.93 29.69
N VAL A 910 6.65 4.88 28.61
CA VAL A 910 5.23 4.55 28.66
C VAL A 910 5.07 3.13 28.13
N GLU A 911 4.53 2.25 28.95
CA GLU A 911 4.19 0.87 28.57
C GLU A 911 2.68 0.70 28.65
N VAL A 912 2.05 0.34 27.53
CA VAL A 912 0.62 0.06 27.44
C VAL A 912 0.44 -1.31 26.85
N SER A 913 -0.30 -2.16 27.55
CA SER A 913 -0.63 -3.50 27.08
C SER A 913 -2.13 -3.73 27.13
N MET A 914 -2.68 -4.18 26.03
CA MET A 914 -4.04 -4.70 25.98
C MET A 914 -3.95 -6.22 25.92
N THR A 915 -4.56 -6.90 26.86
CA THR A 915 -4.58 -8.36 26.91
C THR A 915 -6.01 -8.87 26.90
N SER A 916 -6.27 -9.97 26.21
CA SER A 916 -7.59 -10.58 26.22
C SER A 916 -7.92 -11.12 27.63
N GLU A 917 -9.20 -11.04 27.99
CA GLU A 917 -9.69 -11.64 29.23
C GLU A 917 -9.55 -13.15 29.14
N GLU A 918 -9.12 -13.78 30.24
CA GLU A 918 -9.11 -15.23 30.34
C GLU A 918 -10.54 -15.73 30.26
N THR A 919 -10.83 -16.61 29.31
CA THR A 919 -12.07 -17.38 29.31
C THR A 919 -12.05 -18.31 30.50
N LYS A 920 -12.87 -18.00 31.53
CA LYS A 920 -13.11 -18.89 32.67
C LYS A 920 -13.77 -20.19 32.22
#